data_9e03ca74adc0dbd3912745c91bd986b6
#
_entry.id   9e03ca74adc0dbd3912745c91bd986b6
#
_cell.length_a   1.000
_cell.length_b   1.000
_cell.length_c   1.000
_cell.angle_alpha   90.00
_cell.angle_beta   90.00
_cell.angle_gamma   90.00
#
_symmetry.space_group_name_H-M   'P 1'
#
loop_
_entity.id
_entity.type
_entity.pdbx_description
1 polymer ?
#
loop_
_entity_poly.entity_id
_entity_poly.type
_entity_poly.pdbx_seq_one_letter_code
_entity_poly.pdbx_strand_id
1 'polypeptide(L)'
;MTPTAAKGAAAACDTGCCGTPISLKPPAKKAHNHDAESAGGDHDGHDHGPLPAWPRIAAALVVAIAAELSHLLLPDTLAWRITGMGLAAVAIGLAGLGIYQSGIRSLLRGKLGIDALMSVAVTGAFLIGQWPEAAMVMALYALAELIEHRAADRARNAIGGLMALAPDEAEMQTPQGDWQRVAAREVPVGAVVRVRPGDRVPLDGVVTAGASAIDQASVTGESIPVDKTVGDTVFAATVNQTGELQMRVTSETGHTTLDRIIESVERAQASRAPTQRFIERFAAIYTPTVFVLALAVAVLPPLLFGWPWLEAIYKALVLLVIACPCALVISTPVTVVSGLTAAARRGILIKGGTHLESARKLRAVALDKTGTLTEGKPVLVDWQAWGGADDVATRAAAASLALRSDHPVSKAIAAGIERNDAPVDDFRALVGRGVEGRVAGRALVLGNHRLIEERGLCSPALEAALTAHEQQGRTVTLLADEAAVLGLFAVADTVKPGSRAAIAELKALGITPVMLTGDNTTTARAVAEAAGIADARGGLLPEDKLAAVNEMRQRYGATGMTGDGINDAPALAQADIGFAMGAAGTDIAMEAADVVIMNDDLGRIAETVRLSRRTHAVLWQNISLAIGIKVVFFGLAIFGSATMWMAVFADMGASLLVVANGLRLLRALPPVHTPS
;
A
#
# COMPACT_ATOMS: atom_id res chain seq x y z
N MET A 1 10.23 -31.18 63.18
CA MET A 1 11.47 -31.76 62.68
C MET A 1 12.10 -30.76 61.76
N THR A 2 13.17 -30.26 62.20
CA THR A 2 14.06 -29.22 61.70
C THR A 2 14.84 -29.61 60.44
N PRO A 3 15.74 -28.77 60.04
CA PRO A 3 15.80 -28.00 58.77
C PRO A 3 17.05 -28.34 57.96
N THR A 4 17.26 -27.74 56.86
CA THR A 4 18.64 -27.45 56.43
C THR A 4 18.71 -26.27 55.47
N ALA A 5 19.52 -25.34 55.87
CA ALA A 5 19.96 -24.12 55.17
C ALA A 5 21.26 -24.41 54.38
N ALA A 6 21.51 -23.62 53.37
CA ALA A 6 22.86 -23.17 52.97
C ALA A 6 22.70 -21.98 52.00
N LYS A 7 23.07 -20.80 52.44
CA LYS A 7 24.29 -20.02 52.17
C LYS A 7 24.50 -19.76 50.69
N GLY A 8 24.43 -18.57 50.12
CA GLY A 8 25.00 -17.30 50.62
C GLY A 8 26.29 -16.99 49.87
N ALA A 9 26.29 -15.99 49.00
CA ALA A 9 27.47 -15.18 48.73
C ALA A 9 27.07 -13.87 47.98
N ALA A 10 27.09 -12.81 48.76
CA ALA A 10 27.18 -11.43 48.26
C ALA A 10 28.67 -11.16 47.99
N ALA A 11 28.98 -10.46 46.92
CA ALA A 11 30.26 -9.81 46.76
C ALA A 11 30.04 -8.40 46.21
N ALA A 12 30.67 -7.49 46.93
CA ALA A 12 30.54 -6.06 46.97
C ALA A 12 31.10 -5.35 45.72
N CYS A 13 30.61 -4.13 45.57
CA CYS A 13 31.19 -3.04 44.80
C CYS A 13 32.62 -2.74 45.25
N ASP A 14 33.50 -2.43 44.32
CA ASP A 14 34.55 -1.49 44.59
C ASP A 14 34.78 -0.51 43.43
N THR A 15 35.01 0.70 43.82
CA THR A 15 35.18 1.95 43.11
C THR A 15 36.53 2.03 42.43
N GLY A 16 36.60 2.73 41.28
CA GLY A 16 37.88 3.26 40.82
C GLY A 16 37.94 3.75 39.38
N CYS A 17 37.65 5.01 39.19
CA CYS A 17 38.43 6.07 38.53
C CYS A 17 38.86 5.98 37.05
N CYS A 18 38.52 7.06 36.40
CA CYS A 18 39.31 7.89 35.45
C CYS A 18 39.57 7.34 34.04
N GLY A 19 38.81 7.76 33.09
CA GLY A 19 39.14 8.86 32.21
C GLY A 19 40.16 8.58 31.08
N THR A 20 39.65 8.35 29.86
CA THR A 20 40.32 8.92 28.68
C THR A 20 39.28 9.15 27.58
N PRO A 21 39.25 10.31 26.93
CA PRO A 21 38.29 10.57 25.85
C PRO A 21 38.70 9.82 24.59
N ILE A 22 37.84 8.96 24.09
CA ILE A 22 38.01 8.32 22.80
C ILE A 22 37.66 9.35 21.73
N SER A 23 38.72 9.81 21.02
CA SER A 23 38.63 10.62 19.82
C SER A 23 37.98 9.79 18.71
N LEU A 24 36.75 10.08 18.38
CA LEU A 24 36.07 9.55 17.18
C LEU A 24 36.60 10.33 15.96
N LYS A 25 37.56 9.76 15.25
CA LYS A 25 37.84 10.16 13.87
C LYS A 25 36.66 9.74 13.00
N PRO A 26 36.13 10.63 12.12
CA PRO A 26 35.10 10.24 11.17
C PRO A 26 35.70 9.24 10.15
N PRO A 27 34.95 8.20 9.74
CA PRO A 27 35.41 7.29 8.72
C PRO A 27 35.46 8.00 7.36
N ALA A 28 36.55 7.77 6.62
CA ALA A 28 36.80 8.30 5.30
C ALA A 28 35.67 7.88 4.32
N LYS A 29 35.20 8.85 3.54
CA LYS A 29 34.26 8.67 2.44
C LYS A 29 34.78 7.62 1.46
N LYS A 30 34.16 6.46 1.39
CA LYS A 30 34.20 5.57 0.22
C LYS A 30 33.07 6.02 -0.71
N ALA A 31 33.47 6.38 -1.94
CA ALA A 31 32.53 6.58 -3.03
C ALA A 31 31.76 5.29 -3.24
N HIS A 32 30.44 5.34 -3.04
CA HIS A 32 29.55 4.24 -3.39
C HIS A 32 29.34 4.27 -4.90
N ASN A 33 30.02 3.35 -5.59
CA ASN A 33 29.50 2.83 -6.84
C ASN A 33 28.22 2.09 -6.51
N HIS A 34 27.11 2.48 -7.14
CA HIS A 34 25.87 1.72 -7.12
C HIS A 34 26.00 0.47 -7.99
N ASP A 35 26.70 -0.53 -7.47
CA ASP A 35 26.49 -1.92 -7.82
C ASP A 35 25.61 -2.49 -6.70
N ALA A 36 24.37 -2.83 -7.06
CA ALA A 36 23.37 -3.34 -6.15
C ALA A 36 23.81 -4.71 -5.59
N GLU A 37 24.38 -4.71 -4.39
CA GLU A 37 24.43 -5.90 -3.55
C GLU A 37 23.06 -6.06 -2.87
N SER A 38 22.23 -6.92 -3.45
CA SER A 38 20.99 -7.40 -2.88
C SER A 38 21.29 -8.16 -1.59
N ALA A 39 20.81 -7.66 -0.47
CA ALA A 39 20.72 -8.38 0.78
C ALA A 39 19.96 -9.70 0.56
N GLY A 40 20.58 -10.83 0.97
CA GLY A 40 20.07 -12.18 0.77
C GLY A 40 18.75 -12.43 1.53
N GLY A 41 17.65 -12.31 0.81
CA GLY A 41 16.43 -13.04 1.08
C GLY A 41 16.41 -14.22 0.09
N ASP A 42 16.08 -15.42 0.56
CA ASP A 42 15.89 -16.61 -0.27
C ASP A 42 14.82 -16.34 -1.34
N HIS A 43 15.23 -15.66 -2.41
CA HIS A 43 14.46 -15.52 -3.63
C HIS A 43 14.61 -16.85 -4.40
N ASP A 44 13.69 -17.80 -4.15
CA ASP A 44 13.34 -18.83 -5.14
C ASP A 44 12.64 -18.20 -6.37
N GLY A 45 13.05 -17.01 -6.77
CA GLY A 45 12.77 -16.38 -8.04
C GLY A 45 13.92 -16.78 -8.98
N HIS A 46 13.57 -17.30 -10.13
CA HIS A 46 14.45 -17.72 -11.20
C HIS A 46 15.65 -16.78 -11.31
N ASP A 47 16.82 -17.25 -10.89
CA ASP A 47 18.11 -16.55 -11.03
C ASP A 47 18.51 -16.67 -12.51
N HIS A 48 17.82 -15.91 -13.34
CA HIS A 48 18.14 -15.75 -14.74
C HIS A 48 19.44 -14.93 -14.79
N GLY A 49 20.49 -15.49 -15.32
CA GLY A 49 21.68 -14.71 -15.66
C GLY A 49 21.30 -13.50 -16.52
N PRO A 50 22.18 -12.52 -16.71
CA PRO A 50 21.88 -11.29 -17.41
C PRO A 50 21.28 -11.61 -18.79
N LEU A 51 20.03 -11.15 -19.01
CA LEU A 51 19.31 -11.36 -20.27
C LEU A 51 20.11 -10.78 -21.44
N PRO A 52 20.16 -11.49 -22.59
CA PRO A 52 20.84 -10.97 -23.77
C PRO A 52 20.24 -9.62 -24.17
N ALA A 53 21.08 -8.67 -24.55
CA ALA A 53 20.62 -7.40 -25.08
C ALA A 53 19.75 -7.58 -26.33
N TRP A 54 18.74 -6.74 -26.53
CA TRP A 54 17.84 -6.76 -27.68
C TRP A 54 18.51 -7.07 -29.04
N PRO A 55 19.69 -6.46 -29.39
CA PRO A 55 20.34 -6.74 -30.67
C PRO A 55 20.77 -8.20 -30.83
N ARG A 56 21.18 -8.86 -29.72
CA ARG A 56 21.56 -10.29 -29.75
C ARG A 56 20.37 -11.20 -30.01
N ILE A 57 19.23 -10.92 -29.39
CA ILE A 57 18.01 -11.69 -29.59
C ILE A 57 17.48 -11.48 -31.03
N ALA A 58 17.50 -10.25 -31.53
CA ALA A 58 17.13 -9.95 -32.92
C ALA A 58 18.04 -10.67 -33.89
N ALA A 59 19.37 -10.67 -33.69
CA ALA A 59 20.33 -11.42 -34.50
C ALA A 59 20.07 -12.93 -34.43
N ALA A 60 19.81 -13.49 -33.23
CA ALA A 60 19.49 -14.89 -33.05
C ALA A 60 18.20 -15.29 -33.82
N LEU A 61 17.17 -14.44 -33.79
CA LEU A 61 15.93 -14.67 -34.53
C LEU A 61 16.17 -14.65 -36.05
N VAL A 62 16.94 -13.69 -36.57
CA VAL A 62 17.30 -13.63 -37.98
C VAL A 62 18.07 -14.88 -38.41
N VAL A 63 19.05 -15.33 -37.60
CA VAL A 63 19.83 -16.54 -37.88
C VAL A 63 18.95 -17.81 -37.78
N ALA A 64 18.02 -17.88 -36.85
CA ALA A 64 17.06 -18.99 -36.72
C ALA A 64 16.13 -19.06 -37.93
N ILE A 65 15.61 -17.92 -38.42
CA ILE A 65 14.81 -17.83 -39.64
C ILE A 65 15.65 -18.27 -40.85
N ALA A 66 16.91 -17.84 -40.92
CA ALA A 66 17.81 -18.26 -42.01
C ALA A 66 18.07 -19.78 -41.96
N ALA A 67 18.21 -20.40 -40.81
CA ALA A 67 18.31 -21.84 -40.63
C ALA A 67 17.06 -22.56 -41.11
N GLU A 68 15.85 -22.05 -40.75
CA GLU A 68 14.57 -22.61 -41.25
C GLU A 68 14.41 -22.48 -42.75
N LEU A 69 14.68 -21.32 -43.34
CA LEU A 69 14.64 -21.09 -44.79
C LEU A 69 15.66 -21.95 -45.55
N SER A 70 16.84 -22.17 -44.96
CA SER A 70 17.85 -23.04 -45.57
C SER A 70 17.38 -24.48 -45.66
N HIS A 71 16.67 -24.95 -44.63
CA HIS A 71 16.08 -26.31 -44.60
C HIS A 71 14.90 -26.46 -45.56
N LEU A 72 14.11 -25.40 -45.76
CA LEU A 72 12.91 -25.44 -46.59
C LEU A 72 13.20 -25.25 -48.07
N LEU A 73 14.14 -24.36 -48.43
CA LEU A 73 14.35 -23.89 -49.82
C LEU A 73 15.56 -24.53 -50.53
N LEU A 74 16.51 -25.08 -49.78
CA LEU A 74 17.75 -25.60 -50.33
C LEU A 74 17.70 -27.13 -50.44
N PRO A 75 18.40 -27.73 -51.47
CA PRO A 75 18.43 -29.16 -51.68
C PRO A 75 19.06 -29.89 -50.48
N ASP A 76 18.52 -31.05 -50.11
CA ASP A 76 18.98 -31.88 -48.99
C ASP A 76 20.34 -32.54 -49.25
N THR A 77 21.39 -31.71 -49.31
CA THR A 77 22.79 -32.14 -49.45
C THR A 77 23.52 -32.07 -48.11
N LEU A 78 24.55 -32.89 -47.91
CA LEU A 78 25.33 -32.92 -46.68
C LEU A 78 25.89 -31.53 -46.33
N ALA A 79 26.32 -30.74 -47.35
CA ALA A 79 26.86 -29.40 -47.14
C ALA A 79 25.79 -28.44 -46.55
N TRP A 80 24.56 -28.44 -47.09
CA TRP A 80 23.49 -27.58 -46.61
C TRP A 80 22.95 -28.02 -45.24
N ARG A 81 22.96 -29.33 -44.97
CA ARG A 81 22.60 -29.85 -43.61
C ARG A 81 23.61 -29.39 -42.56
N ILE A 82 24.92 -29.44 -42.84
CA ILE A 82 25.96 -28.95 -41.93
C ILE A 82 25.85 -27.43 -41.73
N THR A 83 25.59 -26.68 -42.79
CA THR A 83 25.39 -25.23 -42.72
C THR A 83 24.17 -24.87 -41.89
N GLY A 84 23.02 -25.51 -42.11
CA GLY A 84 21.82 -25.32 -41.30
C GLY A 84 22.01 -25.65 -39.83
N MET A 85 22.69 -26.77 -39.54
CA MET A 85 23.08 -27.12 -38.16
C MET A 85 23.99 -26.07 -37.54
N GLY A 86 24.96 -25.55 -38.28
CA GLY A 86 25.84 -24.48 -37.81
C GLY A 86 25.09 -23.18 -37.49
N LEU A 87 24.18 -22.77 -38.39
CA LEU A 87 23.32 -21.61 -38.19
C LEU A 87 22.45 -21.80 -36.94
N ALA A 88 21.83 -22.98 -36.79
CA ALA A 88 21.00 -23.27 -35.61
C ALA A 88 21.83 -23.21 -34.27
N ALA A 89 23.03 -23.78 -34.28
CA ALA A 89 23.92 -23.72 -33.13
C ALA A 89 24.33 -22.28 -32.76
N VAL A 90 24.58 -21.45 -33.81
CA VAL A 90 24.88 -20.00 -33.61
C VAL A 90 23.67 -19.27 -33.02
N ALA A 91 22.47 -19.52 -33.56
CA ALA A 91 21.23 -18.89 -33.04
C ALA A 91 20.99 -19.26 -31.58
N ILE A 92 21.11 -20.54 -31.23
CA ILE A 92 20.98 -21.04 -29.85
C ILE A 92 22.05 -20.41 -28.95
N GLY A 93 23.30 -20.30 -29.41
CA GLY A 93 24.39 -19.67 -28.66
C GLY A 93 24.16 -18.18 -28.42
N LEU A 94 23.63 -17.45 -29.40
CA LEU A 94 23.33 -16.02 -29.25
C LEU A 94 22.19 -15.73 -28.28
N ALA A 95 21.11 -16.53 -28.31
CA ALA A 95 19.91 -16.30 -27.51
C ALA A 95 19.92 -17.05 -26.17
N GLY A 96 20.50 -18.26 -26.13
CA GLY A 96 20.20 -19.23 -25.10
C GLY A 96 21.28 -19.50 -24.04
N LEU A 97 22.45 -18.87 -24.10
CA LEU A 97 23.54 -19.21 -23.16
C LEU A 97 23.16 -19.03 -21.69
N GLY A 98 22.48 -17.95 -21.33
CA GLY A 98 22.00 -17.71 -19.98
C GLY A 98 20.96 -18.74 -19.55
N ILE A 99 20.02 -19.05 -20.42
CA ILE A 99 18.94 -20.02 -20.20
C ILE A 99 19.53 -21.43 -19.97
N TYR A 100 20.50 -21.83 -20.80
CA TYR A 100 21.19 -23.10 -20.60
C TYR A 100 21.95 -23.18 -19.29
N GLN A 101 22.66 -22.11 -18.90
CA GLN A 101 23.37 -22.06 -17.62
C GLN A 101 22.42 -22.16 -16.44
N SER A 102 21.30 -21.47 -16.49
CA SER A 102 20.24 -21.52 -15.47
C SER A 102 19.59 -22.93 -15.45
N GLY A 103 19.21 -23.43 -16.62
CA GLY A 103 18.57 -24.76 -16.77
C GLY A 103 19.45 -25.91 -16.26
N ILE A 104 20.72 -25.95 -16.64
CA ILE A 104 21.68 -26.98 -16.20
C ILE A 104 21.91 -26.86 -14.68
N ARG A 105 22.08 -25.64 -14.16
CA ARG A 105 22.28 -25.40 -12.73
C ARG A 105 21.07 -25.85 -11.91
N SER A 106 19.85 -25.59 -12.40
CA SER A 106 18.60 -26.05 -11.80
C SER A 106 18.48 -27.57 -11.84
N LEU A 107 18.83 -28.21 -12.96
CA LEU A 107 18.81 -29.65 -13.12
C LEU A 107 19.79 -30.35 -12.17
N LEU A 108 21.01 -29.82 -12.05
CA LEU A 108 22.03 -30.36 -11.14
C LEU A 108 21.62 -30.22 -9.65
N ARG A 109 20.76 -29.25 -9.33
CA ARG A 109 20.19 -29.08 -7.98
C ARG A 109 18.92 -29.92 -7.75
N GLY A 110 18.48 -30.71 -8.75
CA GLY A 110 17.25 -31.51 -8.68
C GLY A 110 15.97 -30.66 -8.73
N LYS A 111 16.05 -29.38 -9.13
CA LYS A 111 14.89 -28.49 -9.31
C LYS A 111 14.53 -28.46 -10.79
N LEU A 112 13.34 -28.99 -11.15
CA LEU A 112 12.82 -28.95 -12.51
C LEU A 112 12.07 -27.64 -12.71
N GLY A 113 12.81 -26.58 -13.07
CA GLY A 113 12.25 -25.28 -13.46
C GLY A 113 11.93 -25.17 -14.95
N ILE A 114 11.38 -24.02 -15.35
CA ILE A 114 11.03 -23.71 -16.76
C ILE A 114 12.26 -23.79 -17.67
N ASP A 115 13.38 -23.19 -17.24
CA ASP A 115 14.65 -23.19 -18.00
C ASP A 115 15.21 -24.60 -18.19
N ALA A 116 15.04 -25.49 -17.20
CA ALA A 116 15.45 -26.88 -17.31
C ALA A 116 14.63 -27.62 -18.36
N LEU A 117 13.31 -27.44 -18.39
CA LEU A 117 12.43 -28.01 -19.40
C LEU A 117 12.78 -27.52 -20.80
N MET A 118 12.99 -26.20 -20.97
CA MET A 118 13.36 -25.61 -22.25
C MET A 118 14.73 -26.09 -22.74
N SER A 119 15.71 -26.17 -21.83
CA SER A 119 17.05 -26.66 -22.15
C SER A 119 17.01 -28.14 -22.61
N VAL A 120 16.22 -28.98 -21.94
CA VAL A 120 16.03 -30.39 -22.33
C VAL A 120 15.32 -30.48 -23.68
N ALA A 121 14.25 -29.71 -23.89
CA ALA A 121 13.48 -29.71 -25.13
C ALA A 121 14.33 -29.28 -26.36
N VAL A 122 15.05 -28.18 -26.23
CA VAL A 122 15.93 -27.66 -27.32
C VAL A 122 17.10 -28.59 -27.58
N THR A 123 17.75 -29.11 -26.54
CA THR A 123 18.85 -30.07 -26.70
C THR A 123 18.36 -31.36 -27.32
N GLY A 124 17.21 -31.89 -26.89
CA GLY A 124 16.59 -33.08 -27.47
C GLY A 124 16.23 -32.88 -28.93
N ALA A 125 15.61 -31.75 -29.27
CA ALA A 125 15.27 -31.42 -30.69
C ALA A 125 16.51 -31.32 -31.56
N PHE A 126 17.58 -30.71 -31.06
CA PHE A 126 18.85 -30.60 -31.78
C PHE A 126 19.46 -31.99 -32.05
N LEU A 127 19.45 -32.88 -31.04
CA LEU A 127 20.03 -34.25 -31.15
C LEU A 127 19.25 -35.16 -32.09
N ILE A 128 17.92 -35.01 -32.20
CA ILE A 128 17.09 -35.78 -33.11
C ILE A 128 17.07 -35.21 -34.57
N GLY A 129 17.87 -34.16 -34.83
CA GLY A 129 18.02 -33.58 -36.16
C GLY A 129 17.04 -32.48 -36.54
N GLN A 130 16.22 -32.01 -35.56
CA GLN A 130 15.26 -30.89 -35.76
C GLN A 130 15.95 -29.54 -35.38
N TRP A 131 17.08 -29.27 -36.06
CA TRP A 131 17.93 -28.09 -35.74
C TRP A 131 17.23 -26.75 -35.94
N PRO A 132 16.48 -26.50 -37.04
CA PRO A 132 15.82 -25.24 -37.26
C PRO A 132 14.75 -24.97 -36.22
N GLU A 133 13.94 -25.99 -35.87
CA GLU A 133 12.92 -25.89 -34.82
C GLU A 133 13.55 -25.59 -33.44
N ALA A 134 14.66 -26.26 -33.11
CA ALA A 134 15.40 -26.01 -31.86
C ALA A 134 15.89 -24.56 -31.77
N ALA A 135 16.43 -24.03 -32.87
CA ALA A 135 16.90 -22.63 -32.93
C ALA A 135 15.74 -21.64 -32.80
N MET A 136 14.64 -21.88 -33.51
CA MET A 136 13.45 -21.04 -33.46
C MET A 136 12.84 -21.01 -32.05
N VAL A 137 12.69 -22.17 -31.43
CA VAL A 137 12.20 -22.32 -30.04
C VAL A 137 13.03 -21.51 -29.08
N MET A 138 14.36 -21.61 -29.15
CA MET A 138 15.25 -20.86 -28.24
C MET A 138 15.19 -19.37 -28.48
N ALA A 139 15.22 -18.91 -29.72
CA ALA A 139 15.16 -17.50 -30.09
C ALA A 139 13.83 -16.85 -29.67
N LEU A 140 12.71 -17.54 -29.91
CA LEU A 140 11.39 -17.10 -29.52
C LEU A 140 11.24 -17.07 -27.98
N TYR A 141 11.73 -18.10 -27.28
CA TYR A 141 11.70 -18.12 -25.81
C TYR A 141 12.48 -16.96 -25.22
N ALA A 142 13.72 -16.69 -25.68
CA ALA A 142 14.52 -15.56 -25.23
C ALA A 142 13.83 -14.21 -25.53
N LEU A 143 13.12 -14.09 -26.65
CA LEU A 143 12.35 -12.90 -26.99
C LEU A 143 11.18 -12.72 -26.02
N ALA A 144 10.44 -13.79 -25.71
CA ALA A 144 9.36 -13.74 -24.73
C ALA A 144 9.85 -13.27 -23.37
N GLU A 145 10.89 -13.90 -22.86
CA GLU A 145 11.49 -13.60 -21.58
C GLU A 145 11.93 -12.12 -21.50
N LEU A 146 12.55 -11.59 -22.56
CA LEU A 146 12.89 -10.17 -22.63
C LEU A 146 11.67 -9.24 -22.57
N ILE A 147 10.60 -9.57 -23.32
CA ILE A 147 9.36 -8.77 -23.30
C ILE A 147 8.69 -8.83 -21.92
N GLU A 148 8.64 -10.01 -21.32
CA GLU A 148 8.07 -10.25 -19.99
C GLU A 148 8.81 -9.46 -18.93
N HIS A 149 10.15 -9.50 -18.93
CA HIS A 149 10.98 -8.71 -18.01
C HIS A 149 10.72 -7.21 -18.16
N ARG A 150 10.71 -6.71 -19.40
CA ARG A 150 10.40 -5.28 -19.66
C ARG A 150 8.99 -4.88 -19.23
N ALA A 151 8.02 -5.78 -19.39
CA ALA A 151 6.64 -5.52 -18.97
C ALA A 151 6.53 -5.48 -17.43
N ALA A 152 7.22 -6.39 -16.73
CA ALA A 152 7.31 -6.40 -15.27
C ALA A 152 8.04 -5.15 -14.74
N ASP A 153 9.17 -4.78 -15.36
CA ASP A 153 9.90 -3.56 -15.03
C ASP A 153 9.05 -2.31 -15.29
N ARG A 154 8.28 -2.28 -16.37
CA ARG A 154 7.37 -1.16 -16.65
C ARG A 154 6.28 -1.01 -15.61
N ALA A 155 5.76 -2.12 -15.09
CA ALA A 155 4.80 -2.10 -13.99
C ALA A 155 5.44 -1.62 -12.68
N ARG A 156 6.68 -2.04 -12.38
CA ARG A 156 7.45 -1.60 -11.21
C ARG A 156 7.88 -0.14 -11.35
N ASN A 157 8.47 0.25 -12.47
CA ASN A 157 8.98 1.60 -12.73
C ASN A 157 7.86 2.66 -12.89
N ALA A 158 6.61 2.25 -13.02
CA ALA A 158 5.48 3.17 -12.99
C ALA A 158 5.36 3.95 -11.65
N ILE A 159 6.02 3.47 -10.60
CA ILE A 159 6.14 4.11 -9.28
C ILE A 159 7.44 4.93 -9.20
N GLY A 160 8.53 4.44 -9.79
CA GLY A 160 9.80 5.21 -9.86
C GLY A 160 9.65 6.57 -10.53
N GLY A 161 8.65 6.75 -11.40
CA GLY A 161 8.28 8.05 -11.94
C GLY A 161 7.79 9.06 -10.87
N LEU A 162 7.33 8.60 -9.70
CA LEU A 162 6.99 9.48 -8.59
C LEU A 162 8.24 10.03 -7.89
N MET A 163 9.31 9.25 -7.80
CA MET A 163 10.59 9.70 -7.22
C MET A 163 11.22 10.85 -8.02
N ALA A 164 11.07 10.82 -9.35
CA ALA A 164 11.57 11.88 -10.22
C ALA A 164 10.77 13.19 -10.11
N LEU A 165 9.73 13.24 -9.27
CA LEU A 165 8.91 14.43 -9.09
C LEU A 165 9.46 15.37 -7.99
N ALA A 166 10.24 14.89 -7.03
CA ALA A 166 10.84 15.75 -6.01
C ALA A 166 12.00 16.57 -6.62
N PRO A 167 12.07 17.89 -6.40
CA PRO A 167 13.18 18.70 -6.88
C PRO A 167 14.46 18.41 -6.08
N ASP A 168 15.60 18.41 -6.78
CA ASP A 168 16.91 18.21 -6.17
C ASP A 168 17.41 19.43 -5.39
N GLU A 169 16.83 20.62 -5.62
CA GLU A 169 17.22 21.91 -5.04
C GLU A 169 16.06 22.55 -4.29
N ALA A 170 16.38 23.35 -3.28
CA ALA A 170 15.47 24.19 -2.51
C ALA A 170 16.02 25.61 -2.32
N GLU A 171 15.15 26.61 -2.26
CA GLU A 171 15.51 27.97 -1.84
C GLU A 171 15.33 28.10 -0.32
N MET A 172 16.42 28.01 0.42
CA MET A 172 16.44 28.07 1.89
C MET A 172 16.79 29.49 2.35
N GLN A 173 16.13 29.95 3.43
CA GLN A 173 16.47 31.20 4.07
C GLN A 173 17.72 31.04 4.95
N THR A 174 18.70 31.91 4.76
CA THR A 174 19.90 31.96 5.59
C THR A 174 19.61 32.65 6.95
N PRO A 175 20.45 32.48 7.96
CA PRO A 175 20.29 33.22 9.24
C PRO A 175 20.30 34.74 9.09
N GLN A 176 20.86 35.26 8.01
CA GLN A 176 20.91 36.68 7.68
C GLN A 176 19.62 37.19 7.01
N GLY A 177 18.70 36.28 6.64
CA GLY A 177 17.44 36.58 5.99
C GLY A 177 17.45 36.49 4.47
N ASP A 178 18.60 36.23 3.86
CA ASP A 178 18.75 36.07 2.41
C ASP A 178 18.30 34.70 1.93
N TRP A 179 17.93 34.59 0.65
CA TRP A 179 17.52 33.34 0.02
C TRP A 179 18.68 32.72 -0.76
N GLN A 180 19.02 31.48 -0.44
CA GLN A 180 20.08 30.73 -1.10
C GLN A 180 19.54 29.40 -1.67
N ARG A 181 19.93 29.08 -2.91
CA ARG A 181 19.68 27.73 -3.48
C ARG A 181 20.68 26.74 -2.91
N VAL A 182 20.15 25.67 -2.36
CA VAL A 182 20.91 24.56 -1.77
C VAL A 182 20.35 23.25 -2.26
N ALA A 183 21.12 22.17 -2.20
CA ALA A 183 20.57 20.85 -2.48
C ALA A 183 19.50 20.48 -1.44
N ALA A 184 18.36 19.93 -1.87
CA ALA A 184 17.26 19.60 -0.97
C ALA A 184 17.71 18.71 0.20
N ARG A 185 18.67 17.81 -0.02
CA ARG A 185 19.28 16.93 1.00
C ARG A 185 20.10 17.67 2.07
N GLU A 186 20.44 18.92 1.86
CA GLU A 186 21.23 19.74 2.78
C GLU A 186 20.34 20.64 3.65
N VAL A 187 19.03 20.66 3.39
CA VAL A 187 18.07 21.47 4.14
C VAL A 187 17.72 20.76 5.45
N PRO A 188 18.04 21.36 6.61
CA PRO A 188 17.73 20.75 7.91
C PRO A 188 16.26 20.93 8.27
N VAL A 189 15.73 20.03 9.10
CA VAL A 189 14.42 20.20 9.73
C VAL A 189 14.35 21.50 10.52
N GLY A 190 13.26 22.24 10.37
CA GLY A 190 13.04 23.56 10.98
C GLY A 190 13.50 24.74 10.13
N ALA A 191 14.26 24.51 9.05
CA ALA A 191 14.62 25.56 8.10
C ALA A 191 13.38 26.13 7.38
N VAL A 192 13.47 27.40 6.99
CA VAL A 192 12.43 28.05 6.17
C VAL A 192 12.82 27.95 4.71
N VAL A 193 11.91 27.44 3.89
CA VAL A 193 12.07 27.27 2.44
C VAL A 193 10.99 28.06 1.72
N ARG A 194 11.37 28.70 0.60
CA ARG A 194 10.46 29.41 -0.29
C ARG A 194 10.12 28.56 -1.50
N VAL A 195 8.83 28.55 -1.85
CA VAL A 195 8.28 27.84 -3.01
C VAL A 195 7.48 28.84 -3.85
N ARG A 196 7.93 29.11 -5.07
CA ARG A 196 7.29 30.07 -5.98
C ARG A 196 6.16 29.41 -6.78
N PRO A 197 5.24 30.17 -7.37
CA PRO A 197 4.28 29.66 -8.34
C PRO A 197 4.98 28.91 -9.49
N GLY A 198 4.51 27.68 -9.77
CA GLY A 198 5.11 26.77 -10.75
C GLY A 198 6.21 25.86 -10.20
N ASP A 199 6.77 26.16 -9.02
CA ASP A 199 7.78 25.32 -8.40
C ASP A 199 7.14 24.11 -7.71
N ARG A 200 7.94 23.03 -7.61
CA ARG A 200 7.59 21.87 -6.79
C ARG A 200 8.09 22.08 -5.36
N VAL A 201 7.29 21.63 -4.41
CA VAL A 201 7.64 21.60 -2.99
C VAL A 201 8.77 20.60 -2.77
N PRO A 202 9.94 21.02 -2.22
CA PRO A 202 11.12 20.14 -2.14
C PRO A 202 11.05 19.13 -1.00
N LEU A 203 10.43 19.47 0.12
CA LEU A 203 10.35 18.66 1.35
C LEU A 203 8.97 18.86 1.99
N ASP A 204 8.60 17.97 2.91
CA ASP A 204 7.38 18.19 3.69
C ASP A 204 7.55 19.35 4.67
N GLY A 205 6.51 20.13 4.90
CA GLY A 205 6.57 21.25 5.82
C GLY A 205 5.21 21.85 6.13
N VAL A 206 5.24 22.89 6.98
CA VAL A 206 4.07 23.68 7.36
C VAL A 206 4.25 25.10 6.84
N VAL A 207 3.21 25.64 6.22
CA VAL A 207 3.22 27.01 5.69
C VAL A 207 3.35 28.01 6.84
N THR A 208 4.34 28.91 6.74
CA THR A 208 4.60 29.97 7.72
C THR A 208 4.23 31.36 7.22
N ALA A 209 4.19 31.54 5.89
CA ALA A 209 3.75 32.79 5.27
C ALA A 209 3.24 32.52 3.85
N GLY A 210 2.29 33.35 3.39
CA GLY A 210 1.69 33.24 2.07
C GLY A 210 0.39 32.41 2.06
N ALA A 211 -0.26 32.39 0.90
CA ALA A 211 -1.41 31.56 0.60
C ALA A 211 -1.35 31.16 -0.88
N SER A 212 -1.66 29.93 -1.20
CA SER A 212 -1.64 29.42 -2.58
C SER A 212 -2.50 28.18 -2.75
N ALA A 213 -2.90 27.90 -4.00
CA ALA A 213 -3.44 26.61 -4.38
C ALA A 213 -2.31 25.64 -4.72
N ILE A 214 -2.33 24.45 -4.13
CA ILE A 214 -1.31 23.39 -4.34
C ILE A 214 -1.94 22.19 -5.05
N ASP A 215 -1.37 21.78 -6.18
CA ASP A 215 -1.69 20.52 -6.83
C ASP A 215 -0.99 19.38 -6.07
N GLN A 216 -1.78 18.58 -5.37
CA GLN A 216 -1.32 17.48 -4.56
C GLN A 216 -1.51 16.11 -5.23
N ALA A 217 -1.82 16.08 -6.52
CA ALA A 217 -2.12 14.84 -7.26
C ALA A 217 -1.01 13.77 -7.17
N SER A 218 0.25 14.19 -7.01
CA SER A 218 1.40 13.29 -6.84
C SER A 218 1.36 12.48 -5.54
N VAL A 219 0.70 12.99 -4.49
CA VAL A 219 0.64 12.39 -3.15
C VAL A 219 -0.77 11.87 -2.83
N THR A 220 -1.78 12.69 -3.04
CA THR A 220 -3.18 12.37 -2.68
C THR A 220 -3.96 11.70 -3.82
N GLY A 221 -3.48 11.82 -5.06
CA GLY A 221 -4.17 11.34 -6.26
C GLY A 221 -5.35 12.22 -6.68
N GLU A 222 -5.55 13.40 -6.06
CA GLU A 222 -6.62 14.34 -6.41
C GLU A 222 -6.11 15.39 -7.39
N SER A 223 -6.82 15.55 -8.51
CA SER A 223 -6.43 16.50 -9.56
C SER A 223 -6.90 17.94 -9.28
N ILE A 224 -7.74 18.16 -8.27
CA ILE A 224 -8.21 19.49 -7.90
C ILE A 224 -7.20 20.10 -6.94
N PRO A 225 -6.64 21.28 -7.26
CA PRO A 225 -5.74 21.97 -6.35
C PRO A 225 -6.41 22.35 -5.02
N VAL A 226 -5.66 22.24 -3.93
CA VAL A 226 -6.13 22.52 -2.57
C VAL A 226 -5.55 23.84 -2.10
N ASP A 227 -6.41 24.75 -1.64
CA ASP A 227 -5.96 26.02 -1.05
C ASP A 227 -5.22 25.77 0.26
N LYS A 228 -4.04 26.40 0.40
CA LYS A 228 -3.16 26.32 1.56
C LYS A 228 -2.85 27.72 2.10
N THR A 229 -2.95 27.82 3.41
CA THR A 229 -2.72 29.05 4.19
C THR A 229 -1.75 28.79 5.33
N VAL A 230 -1.40 29.84 6.07
CA VAL A 230 -0.49 29.69 7.22
C VAL A 230 -1.02 28.67 8.23
N GLY A 231 -0.16 27.71 8.59
CA GLY A 231 -0.48 26.59 9.47
C GLY A 231 -0.83 25.30 8.76
N ASP A 232 -1.08 25.32 7.45
CA ASP A 232 -1.40 24.12 6.68
C ASP A 232 -0.15 23.33 6.30
N THR A 233 -0.28 22.00 6.26
CA THR A 233 0.78 21.09 5.82
C THR A 233 0.84 21.03 4.30
N VAL A 234 2.07 21.03 3.76
CA VAL A 234 2.39 20.82 2.34
C VAL A 234 3.37 19.66 2.20
N PHE A 235 3.25 18.90 1.13
CA PHE A 235 4.00 17.67 0.91
C PHE A 235 5.02 17.81 -0.21
N ALA A 236 6.14 17.11 -0.08
CA ALA A 236 7.17 17.02 -1.11
C ALA A 236 6.59 16.57 -2.46
N ALA A 237 7.16 17.07 -3.56
CA ALA A 237 6.77 16.79 -4.95
C ALA A 237 5.39 17.32 -5.40
N THR A 238 4.64 17.99 -4.53
CA THR A 238 3.42 18.73 -4.93
C THR A 238 3.78 20.02 -5.66
N VAL A 239 2.87 20.57 -6.46
CA VAL A 239 3.15 21.74 -7.32
C VAL A 239 2.42 22.97 -6.78
N ASN A 240 3.17 24.02 -6.48
CA ASN A 240 2.62 25.30 -6.08
C ASN A 240 2.10 26.05 -7.31
N GLN A 241 0.84 26.57 -7.28
CA GLN A 241 0.21 27.11 -8.49
C GLN A 241 0.11 28.65 -8.51
N THR A 242 -0.38 29.29 -7.46
CA THR A 242 -0.87 30.68 -7.57
C THR A 242 -0.06 31.71 -6.80
N GLY A 243 0.32 31.42 -5.56
CA GLY A 243 1.00 32.36 -4.66
C GLY A 243 2.39 31.88 -4.24
N GLU A 244 3.27 32.79 -3.84
CA GLU A 244 4.52 32.43 -3.19
C GLU A 244 4.22 31.91 -1.77
N LEU A 245 4.80 30.79 -1.38
CA LEU A 245 4.71 30.22 -0.06
C LEU A 245 6.07 30.19 0.62
N GLN A 246 6.09 30.48 1.92
CA GLN A 246 7.20 30.15 2.78
C GLN A 246 6.73 29.05 3.72
N MET A 247 7.53 28.00 3.86
CA MET A 247 7.22 26.84 4.68
C MET A 247 8.38 26.49 5.60
N ARG A 248 8.07 25.99 6.78
CA ARG A 248 9.03 25.41 7.71
C ARG A 248 9.10 23.91 7.45
N VAL A 249 10.29 23.43 7.15
CA VAL A 249 10.54 22.00 6.86
C VAL A 249 10.30 21.15 8.11
N THR A 250 9.56 20.06 7.96
CA THR A 250 9.20 19.12 9.03
C THR A 250 9.84 17.75 8.88
N SER A 251 10.32 17.37 7.69
CA SER A 251 10.96 16.06 7.45
C SER A 251 12.23 16.20 6.62
N GLU A 252 13.19 15.33 6.86
CA GLU A 252 14.44 15.24 6.09
C GLU A 252 14.21 14.51 4.76
N THR A 253 15.11 14.72 3.80
CA THR A 253 15.17 13.93 2.55
C THR A 253 15.36 12.45 2.88
N GLY A 254 14.59 11.58 2.25
CA GLY A 254 14.55 10.14 2.54
C GLY A 254 13.50 9.75 3.57
N HIS A 255 12.87 10.72 4.23
CA HIS A 255 11.79 10.51 5.21
C HIS A 255 10.54 11.35 4.93
N THR A 256 10.41 11.89 3.72
CA THR A 256 9.21 12.63 3.31
C THR A 256 8.00 11.70 3.17
N THR A 257 6.82 12.27 3.13
CA THR A 257 5.58 11.51 2.85
C THR A 257 5.68 10.75 1.52
N LEU A 258 6.31 11.35 0.50
CA LEU A 258 6.57 10.69 -0.78
C LEU A 258 7.50 9.48 -0.61
N ASP A 259 8.59 9.60 0.16
CA ASP A 259 9.52 8.50 0.42
C ASP A 259 8.81 7.33 1.13
N ARG A 260 7.95 7.62 2.11
CA ARG A 260 7.13 6.61 2.81
C ARG A 260 6.12 5.92 1.89
N ILE A 261 5.54 6.65 0.94
CA ILE A 261 4.67 6.08 -0.10
C ILE A 261 5.47 5.08 -0.93
N ILE A 262 6.63 5.47 -1.43
CA ILE A 262 7.49 4.63 -2.27
C ILE A 262 7.91 3.37 -1.50
N GLU A 263 8.43 3.51 -0.28
CA GLU A 263 8.85 2.40 0.55
C GLU A 263 7.68 1.43 0.86
N SER A 264 6.49 1.96 1.14
CA SER A 264 5.30 1.14 1.36
C SER A 264 4.93 0.32 0.14
N VAL A 265 5.04 0.91 -1.06
CA VAL A 265 4.73 0.21 -2.31
C VAL A 265 5.82 -0.81 -2.66
N GLU A 266 7.10 -0.51 -2.42
CA GLU A 266 8.20 -1.46 -2.62
C GLU A 266 8.07 -2.67 -1.69
N ARG A 267 7.79 -2.45 -0.41
CA ARG A 267 7.49 -3.54 0.55
C ARG A 267 6.26 -4.34 0.13
N ALA A 268 5.22 -3.66 -0.37
CA ALA A 268 4.02 -4.31 -0.86
C ALA A 268 4.30 -5.21 -2.07
N GLN A 269 5.17 -4.79 -2.98
CA GLN A 269 5.59 -5.59 -4.15
C GLN A 269 6.42 -6.81 -3.75
N ALA A 270 7.20 -6.71 -2.68
CA ALA A 270 7.97 -7.84 -2.15
C ALA A 270 7.08 -8.91 -1.49
N SER A 271 5.86 -8.55 -1.07
CA SER A 271 4.93 -9.49 -0.42
C SER A 271 4.19 -10.34 -1.44
N ARG A 272 4.25 -11.68 -1.28
CA ARG A 272 3.59 -12.63 -2.20
C ARG A 272 2.10 -12.76 -1.89
N ALA A 273 1.26 -12.49 -2.88
CA ALA A 273 -0.19 -12.66 -2.81
C ALA A 273 -0.60 -14.15 -2.64
N PRO A 274 -1.76 -14.45 -2.02
CA PRO A 274 -2.24 -15.83 -1.87
C PRO A 274 -2.36 -16.57 -3.19
N THR A 275 -2.89 -15.94 -4.24
CA THR A 275 -2.99 -16.53 -5.58
C THR A 275 -1.61 -16.83 -6.15
N GLN A 276 -0.62 -15.98 -5.93
CA GLN A 276 0.75 -16.21 -6.38
C GLN A 276 1.35 -17.46 -5.70
N ARG A 277 1.23 -17.56 -4.37
CA ARG A 277 1.68 -18.74 -3.61
C ARG A 277 0.99 -20.03 -4.06
N PHE A 278 -0.29 -19.96 -4.41
CA PHE A 278 -1.02 -21.11 -4.95
C PHE A 278 -0.44 -21.55 -6.30
N ILE A 279 -0.18 -20.61 -7.22
CA ILE A 279 0.37 -20.91 -8.55
C ILE A 279 1.79 -21.46 -8.44
N GLU A 280 2.64 -20.90 -7.57
CA GLU A 280 3.99 -21.42 -7.32
C GLU A 280 3.96 -22.87 -6.82
N ARG A 281 3.08 -23.19 -5.87
CA ARG A 281 2.89 -24.58 -5.38
C ARG A 281 2.35 -25.49 -6.49
N PHE A 282 1.40 -25.01 -7.27
CA PHE A 282 0.88 -25.76 -8.42
C PHE A 282 2.00 -26.07 -9.41
N ALA A 283 2.79 -25.07 -9.81
CA ALA A 283 3.91 -25.24 -10.72
C ALA A 283 4.97 -26.24 -10.18
N ALA A 284 5.26 -26.21 -8.90
CA ALA A 284 6.21 -27.11 -8.25
C ALA A 284 5.80 -28.60 -8.33
N ILE A 285 4.50 -28.90 -8.41
CA ILE A 285 3.99 -30.27 -8.57
C ILE A 285 3.77 -30.59 -10.03
N TYR A 286 3.20 -29.65 -10.78
CA TYR A 286 2.83 -29.82 -12.18
C TYR A 286 4.04 -30.07 -13.08
N THR A 287 5.12 -29.30 -12.92
CA THR A 287 6.30 -29.38 -13.79
C THR A 287 7.00 -30.77 -13.74
N PRO A 288 7.29 -31.36 -12.55
CA PRO A 288 7.81 -32.72 -12.49
C PRO A 288 6.84 -33.78 -13.03
N THR A 289 5.52 -33.61 -12.82
CA THR A 289 4.51 -34.53 -13.33
C THR A 289 4.51 -34.56 -14.87
N VAL A 290 4.58 -33.38 -15.50
CA VAL A 290 4.69 -33.27 -16.95
C VAL A 290 5.97 -33.90 -17.48
N PHE A 291 7.10 -33.72 -16.77
CA PHE A 291 8.36 -34.35 -17.16
C PHE A 291 8.27 -35.87 -17.17
N VAL A 292 7.69 -36.47 -16.13
CA VAL A 292 7.44 -37.92 -16.07
C VAL A 292 6.50 -38.37 -17.18
N LEU A 293 5.43 -37.60 -17.46
CA LEU A 293 4.50 -37.91 -18.54
C LEU A 293 5.19 -37.85 -19.92
N ALA A 294 6.03 -36.85 -20.16
CA ALA A 294 6.79 -36.75 -21.40
C ALA A 294 7.77 -37.93 -21.56
N LEU A 295 8.43 -38.33 -20.48
CA LEU A 295 9.28 -39.51 -20.50
C LEU A 295 8.47 -40.81 -20.80
N ALA A 296 7.27 -40.92 -20.23
CA ALA A 296 6.36 -42.03 -20.53
C ALA A 296 5.95 -42.05 -22.05
N VAL A 297 5.64 -40.86 -22.61
CA VAL A 297 5.33 -40.70 -24.04
C VAL A 297 6.52 -41.02 -24.94
N ALA A 298 7.76 -40.74 -24.49
CA ALA A 298 8.96 -41.09 -25.25
C ALA A 298 9.23 -42.59 -25.28
N VAL A 299 8.89 -43.32 -24.19
CA VAL A 299 9.32 -44.72 -23.98
C VAL A 299 8.21 -45.74 -24.21
N LEU A 300 6.99 -45.49 -23.71
CA LEU A 300 5.92 -46.51 -23.76
C LEU A 300 5.39 -46.82 -25.18
N PRO A 301 5.12 -45.80 -26.05
CA PRO A 301 4.64 -46.07 -27.38
C PRO A 301 5.61 -46.90 -28.27
N PRO A 302 6.95 -46.65 -28.25
CA PRO A 302 7.88 -47.49 -28.97
C PRO A 302 7.91 -48.94 -28.42
N LEU A 303 7.85 -49.11 -27.10
CA LEU A 303 7.93 -50.44 -26.47
C LEU A 303 6.63 -51.24 -26.62
N LEU A 304 5.46 -50.59 -26.51
CA LEU A 304 4.18 -51.29 -26.46
C LEU A 304 3.47 -51.38 -27.81
N PHE A 305 3.66 -50.33 -28.68
CA PHE A 305 2.94 -50.19 -29.92
C PHE A 305 3.84 -50.13 -31.17
N GLY A 306 5.17 -50.30 -30.99
CA GLY A 306 6.12 -50.33 -32.09
C GLY A 306 6.32 -49.01 -32.85
N TRP A 307 6.06 -47.90 -32.17
CA TRP A 307 6.30 -46.57 -32.78
C TRP A 307 7.78 -46.32 -33.04
N PRO A 308 8.15 -45.53 -34.08
CA PRO A 308 9.52 -45.11 -34.28
C PRO A 308 9.99 -44.29 -33.08
N TRP A 309 11.17 -44.60 -32.54
CA TRP A 309 11.75 -43.92 -31.38
C TRP A 309 11.87 -42.38 -31.58
N LEU A 310 12.30 -41.95 -32.77
CA LEU A 310 12.45 -40.54 -33.10
C LEU A 310 11.12 -39.78 -33.04
N GLU A 311 10.04 -40.40 -33.55
CA GLU A 311 8.70 -39.80 -33.50
C GLU A 311 8.18 -39.68 -32.06
N ALA A 312 8.36 -40.72 -31.26
CA ALA A 312 7.92 -40.70 -29.86
C ALA A 312 8.70 -39.67 -29.02
N ILE A 313 10.02 -39.56 -29.22
CA ILE A 313 10.87 -38.54 -28.59
C ILE A 313 10.45 -37.14 -29.03
N TYR A 314 10.22 -36.92 -30.33
CA TYR A 314 9.75 -35.63 -30.84
C TYR A 314 8.43 -35.21 -30.18
N LYS A 315 7.44 -36.09 -30.15
CA LYS A 315 6.15 -35.82 -29.47
C LYS A 315 6.31 -35.53 -27.97
N ALA A 316 7.22 -36.24 -27.30
CA ALA A 316 7.54 -35.96 -25.88
C ALA A 316 8.16 -34.57 -25.70
N LEU A 317 9.05 -34.14 -26.60
CA LEU A 317 9.66 -32.81 -26.56
C LEU A 317 8.63 -31.72 -26.84
N VAL A 318 7.73 -31.91 -27.82
CA VAL A 318 6.60 -31.01 -28.09
C VAL A 318 5.70 -30.88 -26.84
N LEU A 319 5.41 -32.01 -26.19
CA LEU A 319 4.63 -32.05 -24.97
C LEU A 319 5.29 -31.23 -23.82
N LEU A 320 6.60 -31.35 -23.64
CA LEU A 320 7.34 -30.57 -22.63
C LEU A 320 7.19 -29.06 -22.86
N VAL A 321 7.28 -28.64 -24.13
CA VAL A 321 7.14 -27.22 -24.50
C VAL A 321 5.72 -26.70 -24.25
N ILE A 322 4.68 -27.43 -24.72
CA ILE A 322 3.27 -27.04 -24.54
C ILE A 322 2.91 -26.95 -23.06
N ALA A 323 3.43 -27.86 -22.28
CA ALA A 323 3.08 -27.98 -20.88
C ALA A 323 3.81 -26.97 -19.95
N CYS A 324 4.74 -26.15 -20.47
CA CYS A 324 5.38 -25.11 -19.64
C CYS A 324 4.31 -24.15 -19.06
N PRO A 325 4.23 -23.93 -17.73
CA PRO A 325 3.23 -23.04 -17.14
C PRO A 325 3.62 -21.55 -17.19
N CYS A 326 4.43 -21.12 -18.18
CA CYS A 326 5.06 -19.78 -18.24
C CYS A 326 4.05 -18.65 -18.11
N ALA A 327 3.02 -18.62 -18.96
CA ALA A 327 1.98 -17.59 -18.93
C ALA A 327 1.24 -17.51 -17.59
N LEU A 328 1.05 -18.64 -16.89
CA LEU A 328 0.37 -18.70 -15.62
C LEU A 328 1.21 -18.10 -14.50
N VAL A 329 2.50 -18.43 -14.45
CA VAL A 329 3.44 -17.98 -13.42
C VAL A 329 3.67 -16.48 -13.50
N ILE A 330 3.83 -15.91 -14.71
CA ILE A 330 4.11 -14.49 -14.94
C ILE A 330 2.87 -13.60 -14.79
N SER A 331 1.71 -14.10 -15.16
CA SER A 331 0.46 -13.34 -15.11
C SER A 331 0.17 -12.77 -13.72
N THR A 332 0.42 -13.53 -12.66
CA THR A 332 0.02 -13.16 -11.29
C THR A 332 0.81 -11.98 -10.75
N PRO A 333 2.17 -11.99 -10.70
CA PRO A 333 2.91 -10.85 -10.18
C PRO A 333 2.66 -9.59 -11.01
N VAL A 334 2.60 -9.66 -12.34
CA VAL A 334 2.32 -8.49 -13.20
C VAL A 334 0.94 -7.90 -12.90
N THR A 335 -0.08 -8.74 -12.72
CA THR A 335 -1.45 -8.26 -12.42
C THR A 335 -1.54 -7.64 -11.04
N VAL A 336 -0.94 -8.26 -10.01
CA VAL A 336 -0.94 -7.75 -8.63
C VAL A 336 -0.17 -6.43 -8.53
N VAL A 337 1.04 -6.36 -9.11
CA VAL A 337 1.84 -5.12 -9.14
C VAL A 337 1.11 -4.00 -9.88
N SER A 338 0.45 -4.32 -11.01
CA SER A 338 -0.37 -3.34 -11.73
C SER A 338 -1.54 -2.83 -10.88
N GLY A 339 -2.18 -3.71 -10.09
CA GLY A 339 -3.25 -3.34 -9.16
C GLY A 339 -2.75 -2.45 -8.02
N LEU A 340 -1.63 -2.80 -7.37
CA LEU A 340 -1.00 -1.99 -6.32
C LEU A 340 -0.59 -0.60 -6.84
N THR A 341 0.01 -0.56 -8.03
CA THR A 341 0.40 0.71 -8.68
C THR A 341 -0.82 1.58 -9.02
N ALA A 342 -1.92 0.95 -9.49
CA ALA A 342 -3.16 1.66 -9.77
C ALA A 342 -3.82 2.23 -8.50
N ALA A 343 -3.69 1.54 -7.35
CA ALA A 343 -4.11 2.04 -6.04
C ALA A 343 -3.26 3.24 -5.60
N ALA A 344 -1.93 3.09 -5.62
CA ALA A 344 -0.98 4.11 -5.18
C ALA A 344 -1.16 5.45 -5.94
N ARG A 345 -1.38 5.39 -7.27
CA ARG A 345 -1.67 6.58 -8.09
C ARG A 345 -2.95 7.33 -7.70
N ARG A 346 -3.76 6.77 -6.83
CA ARG A 346 -5.02 7.34 -6.32
C ARG A 346 -4.95 7.68 -4.85
N GLY A 347 -3.74 7.72 -4.30
CA GLY A 347 -3.53 7.96 -2.88
C GLY A 347 -4.00 6.81 -1.99
N ILE A 348 -4.13 5.58 -2.52
CA ILE A 348 -4.47 4.37 -1.76
C ILE A 348 -3.22 3.50 -1.65
N LEU A 349 -2.58 3.50 -0.49
CA LEU A 349 -1.39 2.70 -0.25
C LEU A 349 -1.77 1.36 0.37
N ILE A 350 -1.64 0.27 -0.39
CA ILE A 350 -1.96 -1.08 0.06
C ILE A 350 -0.65 -1.81 0.40
N LYS A 351 -0.49 -2.28 1.63
CA LYS A 351 0.74 -2.91 2.14
C LYS A 351 0.91 -4.37 1.71
N GLY A 352 0.50 -4.72 0.50
CA GLY A 352 0.79 -6.02 -0.08
C GLY A 352 -0.32 -6.61 -0.93
N GLY A 353 0.08 -7.55 -1.79
CA GLY A 353 -0.86 -8.29 -2.65
C GLY A 353 -1.90 -9.09 -1.85
N THR A 354 -1.57 -9.51 -0.63
CA THR A 354 -2.51 -10.20 0.27
C THR A 354 -3.69 -9.31 0.63
N HIS A 355 -3.44 -8.05 1.00
CA HIS A 355 -4.48 -7.10 1.39
C HIS A 355 -5.28 -6.65 0.17
N LEU A 356 -4.61 -6.46 -1.00
CA LEU A 356 -5.30 -6.19 -2.26
C LEU A 356 -6.27 -7.32 -2.63
N GLU A 357 -5.87 -8.60 -2.52
CA GLU A 357 -6.77 -9.72 -2.81
C GLU A 357 -7.87 -9.91 -1.76
N SER A 358 -7.60 -9.57 -0.49
CA SER A 358 -8.56 -9.76 0.61
C SER A 358 -9.66 -8.71 0.64
N ALA A 359 -9.39 -7.48 0.17
CA ALA A 359 -10.35 -6.38 0.20
C ALA A 359 -11.68 -6.72 -0.51
N ARG A 360 -11.67 -7.53 -1.57
CA ARG A 360 -12.89 -7.99 -2.26
C ARG A 360 -13.83 -8.84 -1.40
N LYS A 361 -13.30 -9.43 -0.31
CA LYS A 361 -14.05 -10.33 0.58
C LYS A 361 -14.80 -9.58 1.67
N LEU A 362 -14.51 -8.29 1.87
CA LEU A 362 -15.15 -7.48 2.91
C LEU A 362 -16.66 -7.55 2.81
N ARG A 363 -17.31 -7.74 3.97
CA ARG A 363 -18.76 -7.78 4.18
C ARG A 363 -19.26 -6.70 5.12
N ALA A 364 -18.39 -6.23 6.03
CA ALA A 364 -18.68 -5.13 6.92
C ALA A 364 -17.44 -4.23 7.05
N VAL A 365 -17.65 -2.97 7.41
CA VAL A 365 -16.60 -2.02 7.76
C VAL A 365 -17.03 -1.30 9.02
N ALA A 366 -16.20 -1.40 10.06
CA ALA A 366 -16.29 -0.57 11.24
C ALA A 366 -15.63 0.78 10.95
N LEU A 367 -16.33 1.86 11.23
CA LEU A 367 -15.93 3.23 10.92
C LEU A 367 -15.79 3.99 12.24
N ASP A 368 -14.62 4.52 12.54
CA ASP A 368 -14.48 5.50 13.59
C ASP A 368 -15.21 6.79 13.23
N LYS A 369 -15.61 7.58 14.21
CA LYS A 369 -16.28 8.86 13.99
C LYS A 369 -15.28 9.94 13.62
N THR A 370 -14.34 10.22 14.53
CA THR A 370 -13.48 11.41 14.51
C THR A 370 -12.40 11.27 13.45
N GLY A 371 -12.18 12.31 12.62
CA GLY A 371 -11.17 12.26 11.55
C GLY A 371 -11.53 11.30 10.39
N THR A 372 -12.46 10.38 10.56
CA THR A 372 -12.91 9.41 9.56
C THR A 372 -14.22 9.84 8.89
N LEU A 373 -15.33 9.79 9.62
CA LEU A 373 -16.66 10.27 9.15
C LEU A 373 -16.79 11.77 9.23
N THR A 374 -16.12 12.37 10.21
CA THR A 374 -16.11 13.82 10.49
C THR A 374 -14.75 14.41 10.16
N GLU A 375 -14.66 15.74 10.11
CA GLU A 375 -13.42 16.44 9.76
C GLU A 375 -12.32 16.33 10.83
N GLY A 376 -12.66 15.86 12.05
CA GLY A 376 -11.73 15.79 13.17
C GLY A 376 -11.33 17.18 13.71
N LYS A 377 -12.05 18.20 13.29
CA LYS A 377 -11.84 19.60 13.68
C LYS A 377 -13.10 20.12 14.38
N PRO A 378 -13.31 19.78 15.66
CA PRO A 378 -14.45 20.28 16.41
C PRO A 378 -14.45 21.80 16.48
N VAL A 379 -15.62 22.40 16.33
CA VAL A 379 -15.83 23.85 16.43
C VAL A 379 -16.89 24.17 17.48
N LEU A 380 -16.74 25.29 18.20
CA LEU A 380 -17.79 25.78 19.09
C LEU A 380 -18.96 26.27 18.25
N VAL A 381 -20.12 25.58 18.35
CA VAL A 381 -21.31 25.90 17.55
C VAL A 381 -22.39 26.61 18.33
N ASP A 382 -22.37 26.48 19.67
CA ASP A 382 -23.34 27.14 20.54
C ASP A 382 -22.78 27.26 21.95
N TRP A 383 -23.23 28.26 22.68
CA TRP A 383 -22.86 28.46 24.07
C TRP A 383 -23.95 29.27 24.80
N GLN A 384 -24.10 29.02 26.09
CA GLN A 384 -25.09 29.71 26.91
C GLN A 384 -24.59 29.86 28.35
N ALA A 385 -24.69 31.08 28.91
CA ALA A 385 -24.55 31.24 30.35
C ALA A 385 -25.75 30.58 31.07
N TRP A 386 -25.47 29.95 32.22
CA TRP A 386 -26.46 29.16 32.95
C TRP A 386 -26.67 29.72 34.36
N GLY A 387 -27.90 29.54 34.89
CA GLY A 387 -28.22 29.90 36.26
C GLY A 387 -28.14 31.42 36.61
N GLY A 388 -28.20 32.28 35.59
CA GLY A 388 -28.08 33.73 35.78
C GLY A 388 -26.64 34.21 35.92
N ALA A 389 -25.65 33.42 35.58
CA ALA A 389 -24.25 33.79 35.55
C ALA A 389 -23.99 34.91 34.52
N ASP A 390 -22.98 35.77 34.82
CA ASP A 390 -22.57 36.81 33.88
C ASP A 390 -21.96 36.21 32.61
N ASP A 391 -22.46 36.61 31.46
CA ASP A 391 -22.15 36.08 30.13
C ASP A 391 -20.68 36.29 29.76
N VAL A 392 -20.17 37.50 29.98
CA VAL A 392 -18.79 37.85 29.63
C VAL A 392 -17.78 37.15 30.55
N ALA A 393 -18.06 37.13 31.84
CA ALA A 393 -17.20 36.48 32.83
C ALA A 393 -17.17 34.95 32.61
N THR A 394 -18.31 34.34 32.31
CA THR A 394 -18.43 32.89 32.02
C THR A 394 -17.62 32.48 30.83
N ARG A 395 -17.73 33.21 29.72
CA ARG A 395 -16.94 32.97 28.52
C ARG A 395 -15.45 33.14 28.75
N ALA A 396 -15.07 34.24 29.38
CA ALA A 396 -13.66 34.51 29.68
C ALA A 396 -13.03 33.41 30.53
N ALA A 397 -13.74 32.94 31.56
CA ALA A 397 -13.28 31.86 32.43
C ALA A 397 -13.17 30.53 31.68
N ALA A 398 -14.16 30.20 30.85
CA ALA A 398 -14.12 28.97 30.04
C ALA A 398 -12.96 29.00 29.03
N ALA A 399 -12.74 30.12 28.33
CA ALA A 399 -11.63 30.28 27.38
C ALA A 399 -10.28 30.16 28.11
N SER A 400 -10.10 30.77 29.28
CA SER A 400 -8.85 30.74 30.06
C SER A 400 -8.49 29.29 30.50
N LEU A 401 -9.46 28.50 30.96
CA LEU A 401 -9.25 27.09 31.31
C LEU A 401 -8.99 26.25 30.06
N ALA A 402 -9.76 26.47 28.99
CA ALA A 402 -9.67 25.73 27.74
C ALA A 402 -8.32 25.91 27.03
N LEU A 403 -7.75 27.12 27.06
CA LEU A 403 -6.42 27.45 26.48
C LEU A 403 -5.26 26.65 27.10
N ARG A 404 -5.42 26.13 28.33
CA ARG A 404 -4.41 25.34 29.02
C ARG A 404 -4.45 23.85 28.73
N SER A 405 -5.44 23.43 27.89
CA SER A 405 -5.68 22.03 27.57
C SER A 405 -5.40 21.72 26.09
N ASP A 406 -4.72 20.61 25.85
CA ASP A 406 -4.49 20.10 24.51
C ASP A 406 -5.66 19.32 23.93
N HIS A 407 -6.73 19.11 24.72
CA HIS A 407 -7.90 18.34 24.28
C HIS A 407 -8.65 19.06 23.14
N PRO A 408 -9.06 18.36 22.05
CA PRO A 408 -9.70 18.97 20.88
C PRO A 408 -10.94 19.82 21.21
N VAL A 409 -11.78 19.37 22.13
CA VAL A 409 -12.98 20.10 22.60
C VAL A 409 -12.59 21.40 23.29
N SER A 410 -11.56 21.38 24.14
CA SER A 410 -11.04 22.57 24.81
C SER A 410 -10.48 23.57 23.79
N LYS A 411 -9.69 23.09 22.82
CA LYS A 411 -9.18 23.94 21.72
C LYS A 411 -10.29 24.59 20.93
N ALA A 412 -11.38 23.86 20.65
CA ALA A 412 -12.55 24.38 19.96
C ALA A 412 -13.25 25.49 20.76
N ILE A 413 -13.41 25.30 22.07
CA ILE A 413 -13.98 26.31 22.97
C ILE A 413 -13.08 27.55 23.02
N ALA A 414 -11.76 27.37 23.18
CA ALA A 414 -10.81 28.46 23.22
C ALA A 414 -10.74 29.27 21.90
N ALA A 415 -10.86 28.59 20.76
CA ALA A 415 -10.86 29.23 19.44
C ALA A 415 -12.16 29.95 19.11
N GLY A 416 -13.31 29.45 19.61
CA GLY A 416 -14.64 30.03 19.36
C GLY A 416 -15.01 31.21 20.24
N ILE A 417 -14.20 31.55 21.24
CA ILE A 417 -14.44 32.65 22.18
C ILE A 417 -13.37 33.72 21.98
N GLU A 418 -13.76 35.01 21.97
CA GLU A 418 -12.79 36.11 21.96
C GLU A 418 -11.80 35.99 23.12
N ARG A 419 -10.51 36.10 22.80
CA ARG A 419 -9.41 35.88 23.76
C ARG A 419 -9.52 36.87 24.94
N ASN A 420 -9.57 36.31 26.14
CA ASN A 420 -9.36 37.02 27.38
C ASN A 420 -8.40 36.18 28.21
N ASP A 421 -7.11 36.52 28.18
CA ASP A 421 -6.02 35.75 28.81
C ASP A 421 -5.99 36.04 30.34
N ALA A 422 -7.01 35.61 31.05
CA ALA A 422 -6.98 35.67 32.51
C ALA A 422 -6.00 34.61 33.08
N PRO A 423 -5.18 34.96 34.09
CA PRO A 423 -4.29 33.98 34.68
C PRO A 423 -5.08 32.85 35.33
N VAL A 424 -4.58 31.62 35.12
CA VAL A 424 -5.15 30.39 35.71
C VAL A 424 -4.13 29.81 36.65
N ASP A 425 -4.50 29.72 37.92
CA ASP A 425 -3.71 29.08 38.97
C ASP A 425 -4.22 27.66 39.24
N ASP A 426 -3.39 26.80 39.84
CA ASP A 426 -3.72 25.44 40.24
C ASP A 426 -4.35 24.58 39.13
N PHE A 427 -3.95 24.80 37.86
CA PHE A 427 -4.49 24.07 36.73
C PHE A 427 -4.20 22.58 36.83
N ARG A 428 -5.25 21.74 36.63
CA ARG A 428 -5.15 20.28 36.61
C ARG A 428 -6.05 19.70 35.55
N ALA A 429 -5.53 18.75 34.76
CA ALA A 429 -6.31 17.92 33.86
C ALA A 429 -6.95 16.75 34.60
N LEU A 430 -8.25 16.56 34.46
CA LEU A 430 -9.03 15.42 34.97
C LEU A 430 -9.23 14.43 33.86
N VAL A 431 -8.45 13.34 33.87
CA VAL A 431 -8.43 12.35 32.77
C VAL A 431 -9.83 11.84 32.47
N GLY A 432 -10.26 12.00 31.18
CA GLY A 432 -11.57 11.56 30.69
C GLY A 432 -12.75 12.36 31.22
N ARG A 433 -12.55 13.50 31.92
CA ARG A 433 -13.61 14.30 32.57
C ARG A 433 -13.56 15.78 32.23
N GLY A 434 -12.40 16.37 32.07
CA GLY A 434 -12.25 17.78 31.77
C GLY A 434 -11.00 18.38 32.42
N VAL A 435 -11.08 19.67 32.76
CA VAL A 435 -10.00 20.42 33.41
C VAL A 435 -10.54 21.25 34.57
N GLU A 436 -9.70 21.51 35.57
CA GLU A 436 -10.01 22.38 36.69
C GLU A 436 -8.88 23.38 36.93
N GLY A 437 -9.20 24.52 37.57
CA GLY A 437 -8.23 25.54 37.93
C GLY A 437 -8.89 26.73 38.59
N ARG A 438 -8.07 27.68 39.06
CA ARG A 438 -8.54 28.94 39.67
C ARG A 438 -8.43 30.08 38.65
N VAL A 439 -9.54 30.70 38.30
CA VAL A 439 -9.58 31.89 37.47
C VAL A 439 -10.09 33.04 38.29
N ALA A 440 -9.32 34.14 38.38
CA ALA A 440 -9.63 35.30 39.22
C ALA A 440 -9.94 34.91 40.70
N GLY A 441 -9.18 33.94 41.23
CA GLY A 441 -9.35 33.47 42.62
C GLY A 441 -10.51 32.48 42.84
N ARG A 442 -11.33 32.20 41.84
CA ARG A 442 -12.51 31.31 41.90
C ARG A 442 -12.13 29.92 41.39
N ALA A 443 -12.41 28.89 42.18
CA ALA A 443 -12.20 27.51 41.73
C ALA A 443 -13.28 27.12 40.70
N LEU A 444 -12.86 26.71 39.52
CA LEU A 444 -13.73 26.39 38.40
C LEU A 444 -13.34 25.06 37.75
N VAL A 445 -14.32 24.38 37.19
CA VAL A 445 -14.14 23.19 36.39
C VAL A 445 -14.80 23.36 35.03
N LEU A 446 -14.10 22.96 33.98
CA LEU A 446 -14.64 22.84 32.64
C LEU A 446 -14.63 21.37 32.27
N GLY A 447 -15.80 20.70 32.32
CA GLY A 447 -15.88 19.25 32.22
C GLY A 447 -17.12 18.73 31.51
N ASN A 448 -17.13 17.40 31.29
CA ASN A 448 -18.25 16.71 30.67
C ASN A 448 -19.43 16.54 31.66
N HIS A 449 -20.58 16.10 31.11
CA HIS A 449 -21.80 15.87 31.89
C HIS A 449 -21.57 14.95 33.08
N ARG A 450 -20.83 13.84 32.90
CA ARG A 450 -20.52 12.89 33.98
C ARG A 450 -19.82 13.54 35.21
N LEU A 451 -18.87 14.43 34.95
CA LEU A 451 -18.20 15.15 36.06
C LEU A 451 -19.15 16.04 36.82
N ILE A 452 -20.07 16.70 36.14
CA ILE A 452 -21.05 17.61 36.73
C ILE A 452 -22.12 16.81 37.50
N GLU A 453 -22.54 15.66 37.00
CA GLU A 453 -23.41 14.71 37.69
C GLU A 453 -22.78 14.17 39.01
N GLU A 454 -21.52 13.74 38.95
CA GLU A 454 -20.75 13.28 40.15
C GLU A 454 -20.61 14.37 41.21
N ARG A 455 -20.62 15.64 40.82
CA ARG A 455 -20.63 16.79 41.75
C ARG A 455 -22.02 17.17 42.23
N GLY A 456 -23.06 16.48 41.75
CA GLY A 456 -24.47 16.74 42.17
C GLY A 456 -25.03 18.07 41.66
N LEU A 457 -24.49 18.64 40.59
CA LEU A 457 -24.85 19.95 40.07
C LEU A 457 -25.87 19.86 38.90
N CYS A 458 -26.31 18.68 38.49
CA CYS A 458 -27.29 18.49 37.46
C CYS A 458 -28.69 18.89 37.94
N SER A 459 -29.42 19.64 37.10
CA SER A 459 -30.82 20.00 37.33
C SER A 459 -31.64 19.45 36.15
N PRO A 460 -32.97 19.19 36.33
CA PRO A 460 -33.83 18.73 35.23
C PRO A 460 -33.81 19.65 34.01
N ALA A 461 -33.68 20.97 34.22
CA ALA A 461 -33.56 21.93 33.14
C ALA A 461 -32.24 21.81 32.39
N LEU A 462 -31.14 21.55 33.06
CA LEU A 462 -29.84 21.30 32.48
C LEU A 462 -29.84 20.01 31.65
N GLU A 463 -30.41 18.92 32.21
CA GLU A 463 -30.56 17.65 31.51
C GLU A 463 -31.33 17.77 30.21
N ALA A 464 -32.41 18.56 30.21
CA ALA A 464 -33.20 18.82 29.01
C ALA A 464 -32.38 19.59 27.94
N ALA A 465 -31.57 20.59 28.35
CA ALA A 465 -30.71 21.33 27.46
C ALA A 465 -29.55 20.47 26.90
N LEU A 466 -28.95 19.63 27.73
CA LEU A 466 -27.92 18.66 27.30
C LEU A 466 -28.49 17.71 26.25
N THR A 467 -29.64 17.12 26.55
CA THR A 467 -30.33 16.19 25.63
C THR A 467 -30.64 16.84 24.28
N ALA A 468 -31.07 18.10 24.28
CA ALA A 468 -31.39 18.82 23.05
C ALA A 468 -30.14 19.04 22.15
N HIS A 469 -28.97 19.32 22.73
CA HIS A 469 -27.72 19.42 21.99
C HIS A 469 -27.21 18.05 21.54
N GLU A 470 -27.27 17.05 22.38
CA GLU A 470 -26.84 15.68 22.06
C GLU A 470 -27.66 15.06 20.92
N GLN A 471 -28.97 15.33 20.87
CA GLN A 471 -29.84 14.93 19.75
C GLN A 471 -29.45 15.58 18.43
N GLN A 472 -28.70 16.70 18.45
CA GLN A 472 -28.15 17.36 17.29
C GLN A 472 -26.70 16.89 16.95
N GLY A 473 -26.21 15.84 17.65
CA GLY A 473 -24.84 15.32 17.45
C GLY A 473 -23.75 16.20 18.05
N ARG A 474 -24.09 17.11 18.98
CA ARG A 474 -23.13 18.02 19.61
C ARG A 474 -22.60 17.43 20.92
N THR A 475 -21.32 17.63 21.17
CA THR A 475 -20.69 17.30 22.47
C THR A 475 -20.77 18.53 23.37
N VAL A 476 -21.32 18.36 24.58
CA VAL A 476 -21.48 19.46 25.50
C VAL A 476 -20.44 19.41 26.61
N THR A 477 -19.84 20.57 26.90
CA THR A 477 -18.92 20.79 28.02
C THR A 477 -19.49 21.90 28.91
N LEU A 478 -19.40 21.68 30.22
CA LEU A 478 -20.03 22.55 31.21
C LEU A 478 -18.95 23.26 32.02
N LEU A 479 -19.10 24.58 32.22
CA LEU A 479 -18.33 25.32 33.21
C LEU A 479 -19.15 25.38 34.52
N ALA A 480 -18.53 24.98 35.62
CA ALA A 480 -19.15 25.02 36.93
C ALA A 480 -18.15 25.50 38.00
N ASP A 481 -18.67 26.03 39.09
CA ASP A 481 -17.96 26.18 40.34
C ASP A 481 -18.37 25.09 41.36
N GLU A 482 -18.09 25.30 42.65
CA GLU A 482 -18.44 24.34 43.67
C GLU A 482 -19.97 24.30 43.98
N ALA A 483 -20.72 25.30 43.56
CA ALA A 483 -22.11 25.50 43.93
C ALA A 483 -23.10 25.30 42.77
N ALA A 484 -22.70 25.67 41.52
CA ALA A 484 -23.62 25.69 40.40
C ALA A 484 -22.89 25.58 39.06
N VAL A 485 -23.66 25.18 38.03
CA VAL A 485 -23.26 25.30 36.63
C VAL A 485 -23.39 26.77 36.22
N LEU A 486 -22.35 27.30 35.56
CA LEU A 486 -22.25 28.69 35.11
C LEU A 486 -22.45 28.85 33.64
N GLY A 487 -22.11 27.82 32.83
CA GLY A 487 -22.23 27.89 31.37
C GLY A 487 -22.18 26.53 30.70
N LEU A 488 -22.80 26.49 29.54
CA LEU A 488 -22.88 25.35 28.63
C LEU A 488 -22.20 25.73 27.32
N PHE A 489 -21.32 24.86 26.82
CA PHE A 489 -20.58 25.04 25.58
C PHE A 489 -20.78 23.82 24.70
N ALA A 490 -21.43 23.97 23.56
CA ALA A 490 -21.73 22.91 22.61
C ALA A 490 -20.72 22.95 21.47
N VAL A 491 -20.02 21.86 21.28
CA VAL A 491 -19.00 21.68 20.24
C VAL A 491 -19.50 20.60 19.29
N ALA A 492 -19.36 20.85 17.98
CA ALA A 492 -19.70 19.89 16.94
C ALA A 492 -18.49 19.60 16.06
N ASP A 493 -18.37 18.34 15.67
CA ASP A 493 -17.44 17.88 14.64
C ASP A 493 -18.24 17.57 13.37
N THR A 494 -18.04 18.34 12.31
CA THR A 494 -18.87 18.31 11.11
C THR A 494 -18.62 17.02 10.31
N VAL A 495 -19.70 16.35 9.89
CA VAL A 495 -19.62 15.21 8.97
C VAL A 495 -19.06 15.67 7.63
N LYS A 496 -18.01 14.99 7.13
CA LYS A 496 -17.39 15.31 5.84
C LYS A 496 -18.44 15.25 4.71
N PRO A 497 -18.45 16.19 3.78
CA PRO A 497 -19.47 16.24 2.69
C PRO A 497 -19.55 14.95 1.88
N GLY A 498 -18.43 14.25 1.68
CA GLY A 498 -18.35 12.98 0.94
C GLY A 498 -18.80 11.73 1.72
N SER A 499 -18.91 11.80 3.07
CA SER A 499 -19.14 10.60 3.90
C SER A 499 -20.45 9.90 3.54
N ARG A 500 -21.55 10.64 3.33
CA ARG A 500 -22.84 10.04 2.99
C ARG A 500 -22.82 9.31 1.66
N ALA A 501 -22.14 9.86 0.65
CA ALA A 501 -21.97 9.23 -0.66
C ALA A 501 -21.09 7.95 -0.54
N ALA A 502 -19.99 8.03 0.21
CA ALA A 502 -19.12 6.89 0.47
C ALA A 502 -19.86 5.74 1.17
N ILE A 503 -20.69 6.04 2.16
CA ILE A 503 -21.51 5.05 2.84
C ILE A 503 -22.53 4.41 1.89
N ALA A 504 -23.16 5.20 1.03
CA ALA A 504 -24.08 4.67 0.02
C ALA A 504 -23.37 3.72 -0.97
N GLU A 505 -22.14 4.07 -1.40
CA GLU A 505 -21.32 3.20 -2.25
C GLU A 505 -20.92 1.88 -1.57
N LEU A 506 -20.51 1.92 -0.29
CA LEU A 506 -20.20 0.71 0.47
C LEU A 506 -21.41 -0.22 0.53
N LYS A 507 -22.59 0.32 0.82
CA LYS A 507 -23.85 -0.44 0.82
C LYS A 507 -24.17 -1.03 -0.55
N ALA A 508 -23.97 -0.27 -1.63
CA ALA A 508 -24.17 -0.75 -3.00
C ALA A 508 -23.22 -1.91 -3.37
N LEU A 509 -22.02 -1.95 -2.75
CA LEU A 509 -21.08 -3.06 -2.87
C LEU A 509 -21.42 -4.27 -2.00
N GLY A 510 -22.51 -4.22 -1.20
CA GLY A 510 -22.92 -5.26 -0.26
C GLY A 510 -22.08 -5.29 1.02
N ILE A 511 -21.51 -4.14 1.42
CA ILE A 511 -20.72 -3.99 2.64
C ILE A 511 -21.55 -3.23 3.67
N THR A 512 -21.67 -3.77 4.88
CA THR A 512 -22.42 -3.17 5.99
C THR A 512 -21.52 -2.20 6.74
N PRO A 513 -21.81 -0.88 6.73
CA PRO A 513 -21.08 0.09 7.55
C PRO A 513 -21.65 0.09 8.97
N VAL A 514 -20.77 0.09 9.97
CA VAL A 514 -21.08 0.19 11.41
C VAL A 514 -20.22 1.30 11.99
N MET A 515 -20.81 2.26 12.69
CA MET A 515 -20.03 3.33 13.34
C MET A 515 -19.65 2.91 14.76
N LEU A 516 -18.37 3.09 15.12
CA LEU A 516 -17.84 2.86 16.46
C LEU A 516 -17.26 4.18 16.99
N THR A 517 -17.67 4.60 18.20
CA THR A 517 -17.17 5.86 18.77
C THR A 517 -17.13 5.82 20.32
N GLY A 518 -16.23 6.57 20.91
CA GLY A 518 -16.20 6.82 22.34
C GLY A 518 -17.23 7.83 22.82
N ASP A 519 -17.90 8.56 21.93
CA ASP A 519 -18.98 9.50 22.28
C ASP A 519 -20.19 8.77 22.85
N ASN A 520 -21.05 9.53 23.55
CA ASN A 520 -22.30 8.96 24.08
C ASN A 520 -23.21 8.42 22.94
N THR A 521 -24.10 7.49 23.30
CA THR A 521 -24.95 6.77 22.33
C THR A 521 -25.90 7.72 21.56
N THR A 522 -26.34 8.82 22.16
CA THR A 522 -27.25 9.78 21.53
C THR A 522 -26.55 10.55 20.43
N THR A 523 -25.37 11.10 20.72
CA THR A 523 -24.51 11.76 19.71
C THR A 523 -24.09 10.79 18.60
N ALA A 524 -23.74 9.56 18.98
CA ALA A 524 -23.37 8.53 17.99
C ALA A 524 -24.50 8.27 17.00
N ARG A 525 -25.75 8.12 17.46
CA ARG A 525 -26.89 7.91 16.59
C ARG A 525 -27.17 9.10 15.67
N ALA A 526 -27.07 10.33 16.18
CA ALA A 526 -27.32 11.51 15.38
C ALA A 526 -26.29 11.65 14.23
N VAL A 527 -25.01 11.44 14.50
CA VAL A 527 -23.94 11.47 13.48
C VAL A 527 -24.11 10.33 12.46
N ALA A 528 -24.43 9.12 12.93
CA ALA A 528 -24.64 7.96 12.07
C ALA A 528 -25.84 8.17 11.12
N GLU A 529 -26.95 8.73 11.61
CA GLU A 529 -28.11 9.06 10.79
C GLU A 529 -27.77 10.11 9.75
N ALA A 530 -27.03 11.16 10.11
CA ALA A 530 -26.56 12.17 9.18
C ALA A 530 -25.67 11.58 8.07
N ALA A 531 -24.80 10.61 8.43
CA ALA A 531 -23.96 9.87 7.48
C ALA A 531 -24.70 8.76 6.74
N GLY A 532 -25.95 8.40 7.14
CA GLY A 532 -26.73 7.33 6.55
C GLY A 532 -26.33 5.93 7.04
N ILE A 533 -25.78 5.78 8.24
CA ILE A 533 -25.42 4.50 8.87
C ILE A 533 -26.53 4.07 9.83
N ALA A 534 -26.95 2.80 9.77
CA ALA A 534 -28.05 2.27 10.60
C ALA A 534 -27.57 1.71 11.95
N ASP A 535 -26.35 1.17 12.03
CA ASP A 535 -25.77 0.57 13.25
C ASP A 535 -24.68 1.50 13.78
N ALA A 536 -24.92 2.09 14.97
CA ALA A 536 -23.98 2.98 15.64
C ALA A 536 -23.82 2.57 17.11
N ARG A 537 -22.56 2.43 17.55
CA ARG A 537 -22.20 2.02 18.90
C ARG A 537 -21.38 3.13 19.54
N GLY A 538 -21.98 3.75 20.57
CA GLY A 538 -21.37 4.83 21.34
C GLY A 538 -20.86 4.37 22.70
N GLY A 539 -20.06 5.21 23.36
CA GLY A 539 -19.51 4.98 24.71
C GLY A 539 -18.40 3.90 24.76
N LEU A 540 -17.75 3.62 23.63
CA LEU A 540 -16.78 2.54 23.52
C LEU A 540 -15.38 3.00 23.97
N LEU A 541 -14.75 2.21 24.82
CA LEU A 541 -13.32 2.27 25.06
C LEU A 541 -12.54 1.59 23.93
N PRO A 542 -11.22 1.78 23.81
CA PRO A 542 -10.42 1.11 22.78
C PRO A 542 -10.56 -0.42 22.80
N GLU A 543 -10.68 -1.02 23.97
CA GLU A 543 -10.89 -2.47 24.15
C GLU A 543 -12.26 -2.92 23.65
N ASP A 544 -13.30 -2.08 23.84
CA ASP A 544 -14.65 -2.34 23.35
C ASP A 544 -14.71 -2.24 21.83
N LYS A 545 -13.97 -1.33 21.21
CA LYS A 545 -13.85 -1.26 19.74
C LYS A 545 -13.26 -2.55 19.17
N LEU A 546 -12.22 -3.09 19.82
CA LEU A 546 -11.62 -4.37 19.45
C LEU A 546 -12.63 -5.53 19.56
N ALA A 547 -13.39 -5.58 20.66
CA ALA A 547 -14.44 -6.58 20.87
C ALA A 547 -15.55 -6.45 19.80
N ALA A 548 -15.95 -5.22 19.47
CA ALA A 548 -16.95 -4.94 18.44
C ALA A 548 -16.50 -5.43 17.05
N VAL A 549 -15.24 -5.22 16.67
CA VAL A 549 -14.67 -5.72 15.40
C VAL A 549 -14.71 -7.25 15.37
N ASN A 550 -14.35 -7.92 16.46
CA ASN A 550 -14.41 -9.39 16.55
C ASN A 550 -15.84 -9.92 16.47
N GLU A 551 -16.83 -9.26 17.10
CA GLU A 551 -18.24 -9.58 16.95
C GLU A 551 -18.72 -9.42 15.51
N MET A 552 -18.33 -8.31 14.85
CA MET A 552 -18.67 -8.07 13.46
C MET A 552 -18.10 -9.15 12.53
N ARG A 553 -16.85 -9.60 12.78
CA ARG A 553 -16.25 -10.73 12.04
C ARG A 553 -17.05 -12.03 12.18
N GLN A 554 -17.55 -12.31 13.37
CA GLN A 554 -18.40 -13.49 13.60
C GLN A 554 -19.76 -13.36 12.92
N ARG A 555 -20.36 -12.16 12.93
CA ARG A 555 -21.69 -11.90 12.42
C ARG A 555 -21.75 -11.74 10.90
N TYR A 556 -20.83 -10.99 10.32
CA TYR A 556 -20.84 -10.62 8.90
C TYR A 556 -19.78 -11.34 8.06
N GLY A 557 -18.74 -11.90 8.68
CA GLY A 557 -17.55 -12.44 8.01
C GLY A 557 -16.45 -11.40 7.91
N ALA A 558 -15.72 -11.37 6.79
CA ALA A 558 -14.58 -10.49 6.64
C ALA A 558 -14.94 -9.02 6.88
N THR A 559 -14.29 -8.42 7.87
CA THR A 559 -14.59 -7.08 8.40
C THR A 559 -13.37 -6.18 8.32
N GLY A 560 -13.58 -4.96 7.77
CA GLY A 560 -12.60 -3.88 7.81
C GLY A 560 -12.78 -3.00 9.04
N MET A 561 -11.71 -2.30 9.46
CA MET A 561 -11.75 -1.23 10.46
C MET A 561 -11.10 0.02 9.90
N THR A 562 -11.68 1.18 10.16
CA THR A 562 -11.14 2.48 9.76
C THR A 562 -10.96 3.36 10.98
N GLY A 563 -9.80 4.00 11.09
CA GLY A 563 -9.49 4.94 12.17
C GLY A 563 -8.31 5.85 11.81
N ASP A 564 -8.10 6.90 12.59
CA ASP A 564 -7.05 7.90 12.40
C ASP A 564 -6.10 8.01 13.60
N GLY A 565 -6.49 7.45 14.75
CA GLY A 565 -5.83 7.65 16.04
C GLY A 565 -5.06 6.45 16.59
N ILE A 566 -4.22 6.73 17.58
CA ILE A 566 -3.47 5.72 18.35
C ILE A 566 -4.43 4.72 19.02
N ASN A 567 -5.59 5.20 19.45
CA ASN A 567 -6.61 4.40 20.15
C ASN A 567 -7.23 3.32 19.26
N ASP A 568 -7.19 3.49 17.95
CA ASP A 568 -7.75 2.56 16.97
C ASP A 568 -6.76 1.52 16.47
N ALA A 569 -5.45 1.73 16.72
CA ALA A 569 -4.38 0.86 16.23
C ALA A 569 -4.58 -0.64 16.58
N PRO A 570 -5.01 -1.02 17.80
CA PRO A 570 -5.29 -2.42 18.11
C PRO A 570 -6.47 -2.99 17.30
N ALA A 571 -7.52 -2.20 17.07
CA ALA A 571 -8.69 -2.61 16.29
C ALA A 571 -8.37 -2.67 14.78
N LEU A 572 -7.54 -1.74 14.26
CA LEU A 572 -7.01 -1.75 12.89
C LEU A 572 -6.21 -3.03 12.61
N ALA A 573 -5.28 -3.38 13.51
CA ALA A 573 -4.44 -4.57 13.36
C ALA A 573 -5.22 -5.89 13.49
N GLN A 574 -6.34 -5.90 14.24
CA GLN A 574 -7.17 -7.09 14.45
C GLN A 574 -8.18 -7.33 13.32
N ALA A 575 -8.57 -6.31 12.59
CA ALA A 575 -9.49 -6.43 11.46
C ALA A 575 -8.91 -7.32 10.35
N ASP A 576 -9.75 -7.82 9.45
CA ASP A 576 -9.26 -8.52 8.24
C ASP A 576 -8.57 -7.56 7.28
N ILE A 577 -8.92 -6.27 7.33
CA ILE A 577 -8.21 -5.16 6.70
C ILE A 577 -8.39 -3.90 7.55
N GLY A 578 -7.27 -3.35 8.02
CA GLY A 578 -7.20 -2.03 8.66
C GLY A 578 -7.00 -0.92 7.61
N PHE A 579 -7.82 0.14 7.69
CA PHE A 579 -7.71 1.34 6.87
C PHE A 579 -7.34 2.53 7.75
N ALA A 580 -6.17 3.13 7.55
CA ALA A 580 -5.80 4.38 8.19
C ALA A 580 -6.08 5.57 7.27
N MET A 581 -6.57 6.66 7.88
CA MET A 581 -6.74 7.94 7.21
C MET A 581 -5.42 8.73 7.33
N GLY A 582 -4.76 9.02 6.18
CA GLY A 582 -3.33 9.40 6.16
C GLY A 582 -3.04 10.88 6.46
N ALA A 583 -3.95 11.82 6.11
CA ALA A 583 -3.69 13.24 6.33
C ALA A 583 -3.93 13.68 7.80
N ALA A 584 -4.87 13.01 8.48
CA ALA A 584 -5.19 13.23 9.90
C ALA A 584 -4.61 12.15 10.82
N GLY A 585 -4.19 10.99 10.25
CA GLY A 585 -3.76 9.82 10.99
C GLY A 585 -2.40 9.98 11.67
N THR A 586 -2.24 9.31 12.81
CA THR A 586 -0.95 9.21 13.49
C THR A 586 -0.05 8.20 12.80
N ASP A 587 1.27 8.37 12.91
CA ASP A 587 2.25 7.41 12.37
C ASP A 587 1.97 5.97 12.87
N ILE A 588 1.50 5.83 14.11
CA ILE A 588 1.15 4.54 14.71
C ILE A 588 -0.07 3.90 14.02
N ALA A 589 -1.12 4.68 13.74
CA ALA A 589 -2.29 4.18 13.02
C ALA A 589 -1.92 3.80 11.58
N MET A 590 -1.11 4.62 10.92
CA MET A 590 -0.59 4.32 9.59
C MET A 590 0.26 3.05 9.59
N GLU A 591 1.07 2.79 10.62
CA GLU A 591 1.88 1.58 10.71
C GLU A 591 1.03 0.34 10.96
N ALA A 592 0.01 0.43 11.80
CA ALA A 592 -0.88 -0.68 12.16
C ALA A 592 -1.84 -1.09 11.04
N ALA A 593 -2.19 -0.18 10.13
CA ALA A 593 -3.15 -0.44 9.06
C ALA A 593 -2.53 -1.19 7.87
N ASP A 594 -3.35 -1.94 7.14
CA ASP A 594 -3.01 -2.65 5.91
C ASP A 594 -3.14 -1.78 4.66
N VAL A 595 -3.99 -0.76 4.75
CA VAL A 595 -4.28 0.21 3.69
C VAL A 595 -4.26 1.61 4.28
N VAL A 596 -3.53 2.53 3.67
CA VAL A 596 -3.49 3.95 4.05
C VAL A 596 -4.14 4.79 2.95
N ILE A 597 -5.09 5.65 3.33
CA ILE A 597 -5.83 6.56 2.44
C ILE A 597 -5.26 7.97 2.63
N MET A 598 -4.49 8.44 1.66
CA MET A 598 -3.68 9.67 1.79
C MET A 598 -4.49 10.97 1.80
N ASN A 599 -5.69 10.97 1.24
CA ASN A 599 -6.54 12.16 1.10
C ASN A 599 -7.74 12.20 2.06
N ASP A 600 -7.79 11.30 3.06
CA ASP A 600 -8.86 11.19 4.05
C ASP A 600 -10.29 11.06 3.46
N ASP A 601 -10.40 10.66 2.17
CA ASP A 601 -11.67 10.41 1.50
C ASP A 601 -12.15 8.98 1.78
N LEU A 602 -13.25 8.86 2.51
CA LEU A 602 -13.88 7.58 2.85
C LEU A 602 -14.30 6.77 1.61
N GLY A 603 -14.57 7.43 0.49
CA GLY A 603 -14.91 6.80 -0.80
C GLY A 603 -13.81 5.88 -1.33
N ARG A 604 -12.55 6.11 -0.90
CA ARG A 604 -11.41 5.27 -1.28
C ARG A 604 -11.50 3.85 -0.73
N ILE A 605 -12.26 3.60 0.34
CA ILE A 605 -12.52 2.23 0.82
C ILE A 605 -13.34 1.47 -0.21
N ALA A 606 -14.42 2.06 -0.72
CA ALA A 606 -15.24 1.47 -1.77
C ALA A 606 -14.43 1.26 -3.06
N GLU A 607 -13.56 2.22 -3.40
CA GLU A 607 -12.65 2.13 -4.54
C GLU A 607 -11.63 0.99 -4.38
N THR A 608 -11.06 0.81 -3.18
CA THR A 608 -10.16 -0.30 -2.85
C THR A 608 -10.84 -1.64 -3.11
N VAL A 609 -12.08 -1.80 -2.68
CA VAL A 609 -12.86 -3.02 -2.91
C VAL A 609 -13.15 -3.25 -4.39
N ARG A 610 -13.52 -2.21 -5.14
CA ARG A 610 -13.73 -2.28 -6.61
C ARG A 610 -12.44 -2.69 -7.33
N LEU A 611 -11.31 -2.08 -6.96
CA LEU A 611 -10.01 -2.40 -7.54
C LEU A 611 -9.61 -3.84 -7.24
N SER A 612 -9.82 -4.30 -6.00
CA SER A 612 -9.59 -5.68 -5.58
C SER A 612 -10.42 -6.68 -6.41
N ARG A 613 -11.72 -6.42 -6.58
CA ARG A 613 -12.62 -7.25 -7.41
C ARG A 613 -12.18 -7.28 -8.87
N ARG A 614 -11.77 -6.14 -9.43
CA ARG A 614 -11.28 -6.03 -10.80
C ARG A 614 -9.95 -6.76 -10.99
N THR A 615 -9.01 -6.59 -10.06
CA THR A 615 -7.72 -7.32 -10.08
C THR A 615 -7.95 -8.82 -10.06
N HIS A 616 -8.84 -9.30 -9.19
CA HIS A 616 -9.22 -10.71 -9.12
C HIS A 616 -9.86 -11.21 -10.42
N ALA A 617 -10.75 -10.43 -11.03
CA ALA A 617 -11.38 -10.79 -12.30
C ALA A 617 -10.35 -10.92 -13.42
N VAL A 618 -9.37 -9.98 -13.50
CA VAL A 618 -8.26 -10.04 -14.47
C VAL A 618 -7.38 -11.25 -14.21
N LEU A 619 -7.07 -11.58 -12.97
CA LEU A 619 -6.31 -12.79 -12.62
C LEU A 619 -7.00 -14.04 -13.13
N TRP A 620 -8.31 -14.18 -12.89
CA TRP A 620 -9.07 -15.35 -13.37
C TRP A 620 -9.21 -15.39 -14.89
N GLN A 621 -9.38 -14.25 -15.56
CA GLN A 621 -9.34 -14.16 -17.02
C GLN A 621 -8.01 -14.68 -17.57
N ASN A 622 -6.91 -14.25 -16.99
CA ASN A 622 -5.57 -14.66 -17.38
C ASN A 622 -5.34 -16.15 -17.16
N ILE A 623 -5.74 -16.69 -16.00
CA ILE A 623 -5.64 -18.12 -15.69
C ILE A 623 -6.46 -18.93 -16.68
N SER A 624 -7.71 -18.53 -16.94
CA SER A 624 -8.60 -19.23 -17.86
C SER A 624 -8.08 -19.18 -19.30
N LEU A 625 -7.55 -18.04 -19.75
CA LEU A 625 -6.96 -17.88 -21.07
C LEU A 625 -5.71 -18.76 -21.24
N ALA A 626 -4.79 -18.71 -20.27
CA ALA A 626 -3.56 -19.52 -20.33
C ALA A 626 -3.86 -21.02 -20.35
N ILE A 627 -4.79 -21.49 -19.51
CA ILE A 627 -5.19 -22.90 -19.48
C ILE A 627 -5.93 -23.27 -20.76
N GLY A 628 -6.85 -22.42 -21.25
CA GLY A 628 -7.63 -22.67 -22.46
C GLY A 628 -6.75 -22.86 -23.70
N ILE A 629 -5.76 -21.98 -23.90
CA ILE A 629 -4.78 -22.11 -24.98
C ILE A 629 -4.03 -23.44 -24.86
N LYS A 630 -3.57 -23.78 -23.66
CA LYS A 630 -2.82 -25.04 -23.44
C LYS A 630 -3.67 -26.28 -23.74
N VAL A 631 -4.92 -26.33 -23.32
CA VAL A 631 -5.84 -27.44 -23.60
C VAL A 631 -6.02 -27.64 -25.12
N VAL A 632 -6.18 -26.54 -25.88
CA VAL A 632 -6.30 -26.59 -27.32
C VAL A 632 -5.03 -27.17 -27.96
N PHE A 633 -3.86 -26.64 -27.64
CA PHE A 633 -2.58 -27.09 -28.18
C PHE A 633 -2.20 -28.50 -27.73
N PHE A 634 -2.57 -28.88 -26.51
CA PHE A 634 -2.42 -30.26 -26.03
C PHE A 634 -3.27 -31.24 -26.88
N GLY A 635 -4.51 -30.86 -27.17
CA GLY A 635 -5.35 -31.62 -28.09
C GLY A 635 -4.71 -31.77 -29.47
N LEU A 636 -4.22 -30.67 -30.07
CA LEU A 636 -3.52 -30.70 -31.36
C LEU A 636 -2.27 -31.60 -31.33
N ALA A 637 -1.53 -31.60 -30.21
CA ALA A 637 -0.35 -32.48 -30.05
C ALA A 637 -0.74 -33.96 -30.01
N ILE A 638 -1.82 -34.31 -29.33
CA ILE A 638 -2.32 -35.71 -29.30
C ILE A 638 -2.75 -36.16 -30.69
N PHE A 639 -3.43 -35.34 -31.45
CA PHE A 639 -3.85 -35.64 -32.85
C PHE A 639 -2.71 -35.54 -33.88
N GLY A 640 -1.49 -35.23 -33.43
CA GLY A 640 -0.27 -35.25 -34.27
C GLY A 640 -0.10 -34.04 -35.19
N SER A 641 -0.91 -32.99 -35.06
CA SER A 641 -0.85 -31.79 -35.90
C SER A 641 -0.05 -30.62 -35.31
N ALA A 642 0.47 -30.74 -34.09
CA ALA A 642 1.27 -29.68 -33.46
C ALA A 642 2.77 -29.89 -33.67
N THR A 643 3.45 -28.85 -34.15
CA THR A 643 4.91 -28.78 -34.22
C THR A 643 5.46 -28.07 -32.99
N MET A 644 6.77 -28.21 -32.75
CA MET A 644 7.42 -27.59 -31.57
C MET A 644 7.38 -26.06 -31.65
N TRP A 645 7.60 -25.45 -32.78
CA TRP A 645 7.54 -23.99 -32.93
C TRP A 645 6.11 -23.44 -32.76
N MET A 646 5.07 -24.17 -33.20
CA MET A 646 3.68 -23.82 -32.94
C MET A 646 3.39 -23.82 -31.42
N ALA A 647 3.93 -24.78 -30.69
CA ALA A 647 3.80 -24.89 -29.26
C ALA A 647 4.41 -23.65 -28.53
N VAL A 648 5.63 -23.26 -28.94
CA VAL A 648 6.29 -22.07 -28.37
C VAL A 648 5.54 -20.80 -28.73
N PHE A 649 5.11 -20.66 -29.98
CA PHE A 649 4.35 -19.47 -30.42
C PHE A 649 3.05 -19.30 -29.65
N ALA A 650 2.35 -20.41 -29.39
CA ALA A 650 1.14 -20.39 -28.55
C ALA A 650 1.40 -19.99 -27.10
N ASP A 651 2.46 -20.53 -26.50
CA ASP A 651 2.83 -20.22 -25.11
C ASP A 651 3.27 -18.76 -24.96
N MET A 652 4.08 -18.26 -25.91
CA MET A 652 4.46 -16.85 -25.96
C MET A 652 3.28 -15.92 -26.20
N GLY A 653 2.40 -16.28 -27.15
CA GLY A 653 1.18 -15.53 -27.42
C GLY A 653 0.30 -15.45 -26.18
N ALA A 654 0.15 -16.56 -25.46
CA ALA A 654 -0.56 -16.58 -24.17
C ALA A 654 0.09 -15.66 -23.16
N SER A 655 1.42 -15.74 -22.97
CA SER A 655 2.18 -14.88 -22.04
C SER A 655 1.99 -13.39 -22.37
N LEU A 656 2.13 -12.99 -23.62
CA LEU A 656 1.92 -11.60 -24.05
C LEU A 656 0.49 -11.12 -23.80
N LEU A 657 -0.51 -11.95 -24.09
CA LEU A 657 -1.92 -11.61 -23.85
C LEU A 657 -2.24 -11.43 -22.39
N VAL A 658 -1.77 -12.32 -21.50
CA VAL A 658 -2.03 -12.22 -20.06
C VAL A 658 -1.30 -11.02 -19.44
N VAL A 659 -0.08 -10.71 -19.88
CA VAL A 659 0.67 -9.54 -19.47
C VAL A 659 -0.06 -8.26 -19.90
N ALA A 660 -0.45 -8.17 -21.19
CA ALA A 660 -1.20 -7.02 -21.70
C ALA A 660 -2.53 -6.83 -20.97
N ASN A 661 -3.24 -7.92 -20.64
CA ASN A 661 -4.46 -7.87 -19.86
C ASN A 661 -4.20 -7.41 -18.42
N GLY A 662 -3.12 -7.86 -17.78
CA GLY A 662 -2.70 -7.39 -16.44
C GLY A 662 -2.39 -5.89 -16.42
N LEU A 663 -1.65 -5.39 -17.40
CA LEU A 663 -1.31 -3.97 -17.54
C LEU A 663 -2.54 -3.05 -17.79
N ARG A 664 -3.69 -3.60 -18.21
CA ARG A 664 -4.96 -2.83 -18.29
C ARG A 664 -5.39 -2.24 -16.96
N LEU A 665 -4.96 -2.79 -15.82
CA LEU A 665 -5.23 -2.24 -14.50
C LEU A 665 -4.57 -0.89 -14.27
N LEU A 666 -3.45 -0.59 -14.94
CA LEU A 666 -2.77 0.71 -14.89
C LEU A 666 -3.56 1.82 -15.60
N ARG A 667 -4.48 1.48 -16.50
CA ARG A 667 -5.35 2.46 -17.14
C ARG A 667 -6.40 2.92 -16.15
N ALA A 668 -6.67 4.23 -16.13
CA ALA A 668 -7.62 4.83 -15.20
C ALA A 668 -8.97 4.08 -15.18
N LEU A 669 -9.48 3.76 -13.99
CA LEU A 669 -10.90 3.50 -13.82
C LEU A 669 -11.62 4.80 -14.23
N PRO A 670 -12.76 4.74 -14.93
CA PRO A 670 -13.53 5.95 -15.17
C PRO A 670 -13.83 6.61 -13.82
N PRO A 671 -13.78 7.96 -13.75
CA PRO A 671 -14.18 8.67 -12.54
C PRO A 671 -15.59 8.20 -12.18
N VAL A 672 -15.80 7.97 -10.90
CA VAL A 672 -17.14 7.73 -10.38
C VAL A 672 -17.93 9.00 -10.63
N HIS A 673 -18.97 8.95 -11.46
CA HIS A 673 -19.91 10.04 -11.57
C HIS A 673 -20.53 10.23 -10.18
N THR A 674 -20.07 11.22 -9.43
CA THR A 674 -20.89 11.79 -8.35
C THR A 674 -22.12 12.35 -9.02
N PRO A 675 -23.33 11.86 -8.72
CA PRO A 675 -24.53 12.56 -9.17
C PRO A 675 -24.49 13.95 -8.54
N SER A 676 -24.55 14.97 -9.40
CA SER A 676 -24.62 16.39 -9.07
C SER A 676 -25.79 16.71 -8.16
#